data_217a39ee38a898cd727523b9d231975b
#
_entry.id   217a39ee38a898cd727523b9d231975b
#
_cell.length_a   1.000
_cell.length_b   1.000
_cell.length_c   1.000
_cell.angle_alpha   90.00
_cell.angle_beta   90.00
_cell.angle_gamma   90.00
#
_symmetry.space_group_name_H-M   'P 1'
#
loop_
_entity.id
_entity.type
_entity.pdbx_description
1 polymer ?
#
loop_
_entity_poly.entity_id
_entity_poly.type
_entity_poly.pdbx_seq_one_letter_code
_entity_poly.pdbx_strand_id
1 'polypeptide(L)'
;MQTRLRKTRQLTRALLTAASALAIAATAHAVTPGKFTETTEADFADGDAYGTVVTNLGDIKLSSDTTELEGLPEDVTVIHDIEKIGDVIYVAAGPEAKLLKIVDGVTEVVKEYKNEQVFTLGQYAPGQLIIGISGGEETRIETLRADGPEVWLKLSETSYIWDMVTVFLEDEKLQGLAIATGTEGKLLYLDDGEDEPKVLLETNQSNILSLAADSVGNIYAGTDTDGLIYRIDLEGNPFVVYDAPEAEVSTLVAMPDGTVYAGTAAAEQARPGRLEQPGKIEEGRPDVDPIDLDKPEPKPLTQPKVPADAVDKPDAPVDAEKPAEQAEGEKPANDEAAGKPTPTKEQYDELRQALKERLEAARESGKFDASADGAPAAGGVKPSRPSRAKPAAPAQNKKGNAIYRIAPDGFVAEVFRESAMILSVVPHDGKLIVATGNEGQVFSVDPSLGETTVLADLDSNQITCATQTDQGLLLGAANPGALMRMELAVAKEGGYTSKVLDAGQVSIFGTFKLTADIPANTTVAVELRSGNVGDPEQAAWSKWTEAAVMESDADANPLQPREIKIDVPPARYLQYRLSLKGDGEATPTVDQADLAYVAPNTPPTVAKLIVKPANKPAPGTDPDPKLQVQWQANDANSDRLVYNLEYKPGKSDRYLPLAEDLTAPKYDWQTQHVPDGWYTLRVTALDKLDNPPTSAKTGGRVSEPILIDNTDPALDGLKAQVLGNGQVKLTATAIDELSSIQSVAYSIDGAELYQASLPDDLIYDSTSEPWGVTISDLSPGGHVIAIRVIDAKGNTAYRQLIVDVE
;
A
#
# COMPACT_ATOMS: atom_id res chain seq x y z
N MET A 1 12.99 35.17 14.70
CA MET A 1 11.84 35.36 15.60
C MET A 1 10.70 34.40 15.20
N GLN A 2 10.44 34.19 13.92
CA GLN A 2 9.44 33.26 13.39
C GLN A 2 9.74 31.78 13.71
N THR A 3 10.98 31.34 13.64
CA THR A 3 11.38 29.94 13.89
C THR A 3 11.18 29.49 15.36
N ARG A 4 11.33 30.41 16.31
CA ARG A 4 10.99 30.11 17.72
C ARG A 4 9.48 30.00 17.94
N LEU A 5 8.70 30.78 17.21
CA LEU A 5 7.24 30.70 17.25
C LEU A 5 6.73 29.38 16.66
N ARG A 6 7.34 28.85 15.57
CA ARG A 6 6.97 27.56 14.97
C ARG A 6 7.28 26.36 15.86
N LYS A 7 8.46 26.28 16.47
CA LYS A 7 8.78 25.19 17.45
C LYS A 7 7.86 25.23 18.68
N THR A 8 7.48 26.43 19.13
CA THR A 8 6.49 26.55 20.20
C THR A 8 5.10 26.12 19.73
N ARG A 9 4.72 26.37 18.46
CA ARG A 9 3.47 25.90 17.85
C ARG A 9 3.37 24.36 17.83
N GLN A 10 4.43 23.65 17.45
CA GLN A 10 4.44 22.17 17.43
C GLN A 10 4.35 21.56 18.83
N LEU A 11 5.05 22.13 19.83
CA LEU A 11 4.95 21.69 21.21
C LEU A 11 3.58 21.97 21.84
N THR A 12 2.99 23.11 21.50
CA THR A 12 1.63 23.48 21.99
C THR A 12 0.56 22.65 21.31
N ARG A 13 0.75 22.25 20.03
CA ARG A 13 -0.12 21.32 19.32
C ARG A 13 -0.14 19.93 19.97
N ALA A 14 1.02 19.35 20.24
CA ALA A 14 1.14 18.03 20.88
C ALA A 14 0.52 18.02 22.29
N LEU A 15 0.58 19.13 23.00
CA LEU A 15 -0.05 19.28 24.33
C LEU A 15 -1.56 19.53 24.27
N LEU A 16 -2.07 20.25 23.26
CA LEU A 16 -3.51 20.48 23.06
C LEU A 16 -4.23 19.22 22.54
N THR A 17 -3.62 18.45 21.63
CA THR A 17 -4.17 17.15 21.18
C THR A 17 -4.20 16.13 22.31
N ALA A 18 -3.19 16.08 23.18
CA ALA A 18 -3.19 15.23 24.37
C ALA A 18 -4.23 15.65 25.42
N ALA A 19 -4.49 16.95 25.56
CA ALA A 19 -5.50 17.48 26.49
C ALA A 19 -6.94 17.29 26.01
N SER A 20 -7.19 17.34 24.69
CA SER A 20 -8.53 17.08 24.13
C SER A 20 -8.87 15.58 24.13
N ALA A 21 -7.88 14.69 24.02
CA ALA A 21 -8.09 13.26 24.11
C ALA A 21 -8.43 12.79 25.55
N LEU A 22 -8.05 13.54 26.59
CA LEU A 22 -8.33 13.18 28.00
C LEU A 22 -9.67 13.73 28.53
N ALA A 23 -10.34 14.65 27.82
CA ALA A 23 -11.59 15.26 28.26
C ALA A 23 -12.87 14.57 27.81
N ILE A 24 -12.78 13.48 27.02
CA ILE A 24 -13.94 12.78 26.42
C ILE A 24 -14.36 11.52 27.20
N ALA A 25 -13.80 11.24 28.35
CA ALA A 25 -14.21 10.10 29.17
C ALA A 25 -15.21 10.52 30.25
N ALA A 26 -16.46 10.66 29.90
CA ALA A 26 -17.67 10.35 30.68
C ALA A 26 -18.88 11.25 30.35
N THR A 27 -19.62 10.87 29.30
CA THR A 27 -21.09 11.04 29.30
C THR A 27 -21.68 10.03 28.34
N ALA A 28 -22.64 9.22 28.79
CA ALA A 28 -23.41 8.33 27.92
C ALA A 28 -24.19 9.19 26.90
N HIS A 29 -23.76 9.17 25.66
CA HIS A 29 -24.42 9.84 24.58
C HIS A 29 -25.14 8.82 23.68
N ALA A 30 -26.43 9.07 23.49
CA ALA A 30 -27.32 8.30 22.60
C ALA A 30 -26.93 8.38 21.12
N VAL A 31 -25.87 9.13 20.80
CA VAL A 31 -25.30 9.29 19.48
C VAL A 31 -23.83 9.63 19.67
N THR A 32 -22.94 8.82 19.17
CA THR A 32 -21.50 9.12 19.23
C THR A 32 -21.17 10.13 18.14
N PRO A 33 -20.76 11.38 18.47
CA PRO A 33 -20.29 12.30 17.46
C PRO A 33 -18.98 11.76 16.87
N GLY A 34 -18.97 11.57 15.56
CA GLY A 34 -17.74 11.29 14.82
C GLY A 34 -17.02 12.59 14.51
N LYS A 35 -15.72 12.51 14.28
CA LYS A 35 -14.88 13.65 13.90
C LYS A 35 -13.84 13.17 12.89
N PHE A 36 -13.73 13.88 11.79
CA PHE A 36 -12.57 13.83 10.92
C PHE A 36 -11.61 14.95 11.36
N THR A 37 -10.33 14.65 11.37
CA THR A 37 -9.27 15.61 11.68
C THR A 37 -8.14 15.41 10.70
N GLU A 38 -7.78 16.43 9.96
CA GLU A 38 -6.65 16.46 9.06
C GLU A 38 -5.65 17.50 9.54
N THR A 39 -4.42 17.09 9.85
CA THR A 39 -3.39 17.93 10.50
C THR A 39 -1.97 17.60 10.05
N THR A 40 -1.80 16.55 9.28
CA THR A 40 -0.50 16.07 8.85
C THR A 40 -0.42 16.08 7.33
N GLU A 41 0.79 16.05 6.80
CA GLU A 41 1.01 15.86 5.37
C GLU A 41 0.22 14.66 4.82
N ALA A 42 0.32 13.51 5.48
CA ALA A 42 -0.38 12.29 5.07
C ALA A 42 -1.92 12.41 5.09
N ASP A 43 -2.48 13.27 5.95
CA ASP A 43 -3.93 13.49 6.00
C ASP A 43 -4.41 14.27 4.77
N PHE A 44 -3.65 15.28 4.34
CA PHE A 44 -3.99 16.14 3.21
C PHE A 44 -3.53 15.60 1.86
N ALA A 45 -2.56 14.72 1.88
CA ALA A 45 -1.88 14.23 0.71
C ALA A 45 -2.77 13.47 -0.30
N ASP A 46 -3.87 12.87 0.15
CA ASP A 46 -4.85 12.19 -0.72
C ASP A 46 -5.87 13.17 -1.36
N GLY A 47 -5.72 14.45 -1.15
CA GLY A 47 -6.53 15.50 -1.78
C GLY A 47 -5.91 16.02 -3.07
N ASP A 48 -6.72 16.66 -3.91
CA ASP A 48 -6.30 17.27 -5.16
C ASP A 48 -5.89 18.73 -4.92
N ALA A 49 -4.65 19.06 -5.22
CA ALA A 49 -4.06 20.40 -5.10
C ALA A 49 -3.85 21.02 -6.49
N TYR A 50 -4.22 22.29 -6.63
CA TYR A 50 -4.05 23.07 -7.87
C TYR A 50 -3.60 24.47 -7.47
N GLY A 51 -2.40 24.90 -7.89
CA GLY A 51 -1.80 26.16 -7.44
C GLY A 51 -1.60 26.25 -5.92
N THR A 52 -1.68 25.14 -5.22
CA THR A 52 -1.40 24.96 -3.79
C THR A 52 -0.48 23.79 -3.57
N VAL A 53 0.22 23.76 -2.45
CA VAL A 53 1.04 22.62 -2.01
C VAL A 53 0.65 22.20 -0.61
N VAL A 54 0.74 20.89 -0.37
CA VAL A 54 0.76 20.30 0.97
C VAL A 54 2.21 20.18 1.41
N THR A 55 2.56 20.87 2.48
CA THR A 55 3.96 20.88 2.93
C THR A 55 4.26 19.70 3.86
N ASN A 56 5.52 19.36 3.98
CA ASN A 56 6.01 18.36 4.95
C ASN A 56 5.70 18.72 6.43
N LEU A 57 5.24 19.94 6.69
CA LEU A 57 4.77 20.37 8.02
C LEU A 57 3.29 20.05 8.23
N GLY A 58 2.60 19.54 7.21
CA GLY A 58 1.18 19.25 7.25
C GLY A 58 0.32 20.50 7.20
N ASP A 59 0.73 21.49 6.44
CA ASP A 59 -0.04 22.68 6.13
C ASP A 59 -0.28 22.82 4.61
N ILE A 60 -1.38 23.48 4.21
CA ILE A 60 -1.72 23.81 2.83
C ILE A 60 -1.46 25.30 2.62
N LYS A 61 -0.75 25.64 1.54
CA LYS A 61 -0.50 27.03 1.15
C LYS A 61 -0.44 27.16 -0.37
N LEU A 62 -0.45 28.39 -0.88
CA LEU A 62 -0.21 28.63 -2.29
C LEU A 62 1.19 28.13 -2.70
N SER A 63 1.29 27.48 -3.84
CA SER A 63 2.55 27.04 -4.45
C SER A 63 3.32 28.22 -5.04
N SER A 64 4.55 27.96 -5.47
CA SER A 64 5.22 28.85 -6.41
C SER A 64 4.47 28.86 -7.75
N ASP A 65 4.43 30.01 -8.41
CA ASP A 65 3.77 30.13 -9.71
C ASP A 65 4.59 29.39 -10.77
N THR A 66 3.97 28.42 -11.42
CA THR A 66 4.59 27.61 -12.46
C THR A 66 3.83 27.74 -13.76
N THR A 67 4.57 27.97 -14.85
CA THR A 67 4.01 28.08 -16.18
C THR A 67 4.72 27.13 -17.12
N GLU A 68 3.96 26.25 -17.77
CA GLU A 68 4.50 25.39 -18.81
C GLU A 68 4.81 26.23 -20.07
N LEU A 69 5.99 26.01 -20.64
CA LEU A 69 6.41 26.63 -21.89
C LEU A 69 5.91 25.77 -23.05
N GLU A 70 4.98 26.32 -23.83
CA GLU A 70 4.37 25.64 -24.97
C GLU A 70 5.38 25.44 -26.13
N GLY A 71 5.09 24.49 -27.02
CA GLY A 71 5.77 24.32 -28.30
C GLY A 71 6.88 23.27 -28.31
N LEU A 72 7.00 22.43 -27.28
CA LEU A 72 7.82 21.23 -27.35
C LEU A 72 7.23 20.25 -28.40
N PRO A 73 8.08 19.54 -29.14
CA PRO A 73 7.63 18.46 -30.05
C PRO A 73 6.85 17.39 -29.26
N GLU A 74 5.75 16.87 -29.84
CA GLU A 74 4.88 15.86 -29.20
C GLU A 74 5.59 14.54 -28.83
N ASP A 75 6.71 14.24 -29.48
CA ASP A 75 7.52 13.04 -29.24
C ASP A 75 8.58 13.21 -28.13
N VAL A 76 8.70 14.38 -27.55
CA VAL A 76 9.56 14.63 -26.39
C VAL A 76 8.87 14.14 -25.13
N THR A 77 9.44 13.13 -24.47
CA THR A 77 8.94 12.56 -23.22
C THR A 77 9.87 12.77 -22.04
N VAL A 78 11.08 13.28 -22.27
CA VAL A 78 12.06 13.60 -21.25
C VAL A 78 12.91 14.79 -21.68
N ILE A 79 13.21 15.68 -20.75
CA ILE A 79 14.24 16.69 -20.86
C ILE A 79 15.41 16.26 -20.02
N HIS A 80 16.59 16.15 -20.61
CA HIS A 80 17.80 15.70 -19.91
C HIS A 80 18.54 16.85 -19.27
N ASP A 81 18.66 17.97 -20.00
CA ASP A 81 19.42 19.14 -19.54
C ASP A 81 18.93 20.43 -20.20
N ILE A 82 19.20 21.54 -19.56
CA ILE A 82 18.83 22.91 -19.99
C ILE A 82 20.00 23.84 -19.79
N GLU A 83 20.42 24.53 -20.85
CA GLU A 83 21.42 25.57 -20.78
C GLU A 83 20.88 26.91 -21.30
N LYS A 84 21.01 27.97 -20.52
CA LYS A 84 20.58 29.32 -20.92
C LYS A 84 21.77 30.20 -21.25
N ILE A 85 21.82 30.67 -22.52
CA ILE A 85 22.84 31.58 -23.00
C ILE A 85 22.21 32.90 -23.47
N GLY A 86 22.37 33.94 -22.69
CA GLY A 86 21.67 35.22 -22.94
C GLY A 86 20.14 35.02 -22.88
N ASP A 87 19.43 35.40 -23.92
CA ASP A 87 17.96 35.24 -24.03
C ASP A 87 17.56 33.89 -24.68
N VAL A 88 18.50 33.04 -25.01
CA VAL A 88 18.28 31.75 -25.68
C VAL A 88 18.34 30.62 -24.68
N ILE A 89 17.33 29.76 -24.69
CA ILE A 89 17.28 28.52 -23.93
C ILE A 89 17.60 27.36 -24.88
N TYR A 90 18.59 26.57 -24.57
CA TYR A 90 18.91 25.32 -25.24
C TYR A 90 18.45 24.14 -24.38
N VAL A 91 17.87 23.12 -25.01
CA VAL A 91 17.29 21.97 -24.32
C VAL A 91 17.77 20.68 -24.97
N ALA A 92 18.32 19.79 -24.15
CA ALA A 92 18.61 18.41 -24.54
C ALA A 92 17.37 17.55 -24.25
N ALA A 93 16.70 17.05 -25.27
CA ALA A 93 15.44 16.34 -25.17
C ALA A 93 15.54 14.91 -25.69
N GLY A 94 14.74 14.00 -25.12
CA GLY A 94 14.65 12.58 -25.48
C GLY A 94 13.21 12.08 -25.62
N PRO A 95 13.01 10.78 -25.92
CA PRO A 95 13.98 9.68 -26.00
C PRO A 95 14.82 9.63 -27.28
N GLU A 96 14.32 10.17 -28.40
CA GLU A 96 15.14 10.41 -29.58
C GLU A 96 15.84 11.77 -29.39
N ALA A 97 17.17 11.73 -29.27
CA ALA A 97 17.94 12.90 -28.88
C ALA A 97 17.74 14.08 -29.82
N LYS A 98 17.31 15.20 -29.30
CA LYS A 98 17.13 16.47 -29.99
C LYS A 98 17.79 17.60 -29.21
N LEU A 99 18.48 18.47 -29.93
CA LEU A 99 18.83 19.76 -29.43
C LEU A 99 17.75 20.76 -29.85
N LEU A 100 17.06 21.33 -28.89
CA LEU A 100 16.05 22.37 -29.12
C LEU A 100 16.64 23.73 -28.74
N LYS A 101 16.11 24.76 -29.38
CA LYS A 101 16.39 26.17 -29.07
C LYS A 101 15.09 26.92 -28.92
N ILE A 102 14.98 27.67 -27.84
CA ILE A 102 13.79 28.48 -27.54
C ILE A 102 14.20 29.94 -27.44
N VAL A 103 13.53 30.78 -28.21
CA VAL A 103 13.71 32.25 -28.20
C VAL A 103 12.32 32.87 -28.20
N ASP A 104 12.06 33.79 -27.31
CA ASP A 104 10.75 34.51 -27.20
C ASP A 104 9.53 33.54 -27.17
N GLY A 105 9.68 32.38 -26.57
CA GLY A 105 8.63 31.33 -26.49
C GLY A 105 8.46 30.51 -27.78
N VAL A 106 9.30 30.69 -28.78
CA VAL A 106 9.28 29.90 -30.01
C VAL A 106 10.34 28.81 -29.95
N THR A 107 9.91 27.57 -30.08
CA THR A 107 10.79 26.38 -30.08
C THR A 107 11.20 26.01 -31.50
N GLU A 108 12.49 25.80 -31.72
CA GLU A 108 13.11 25.34 -32.97
C GLU A 108 13.95 24.09 -32.68
N VAL A 109 13.82 23.05 -33.53
CA VAL A 109 14.72 21.89 -33.52
C VAL A 109 16.01 22.27 -34.23
N VAL A 110 17.10 22.43 -33.51
CA VAL A 110 18.41 22.75 -34.05
C VAL A 110 19.01 21.55 -34.73
N LYS A 111 18.93 20.37 -34.08
CA LYS A 111 19.48 19.11 -34.60
C LYS A 111 18.81 17.91 -33.98
N GLU A 112 18.58 16.87 -34.79
CA GLU A 112 18.19 15.54 -34.32
C GLU A 112 19.37 14.58 -34.42
N TYR A 113 19.59 13.80 -33.38
CA TYR A 113 20.69 12.83 -33.29
C TYR A 113 20.11 11.40 -33.31
N LYS A 114 20.32 10.70 -34.42
CA LYS A 114 19.77 9.36 -34.64
C LYS A 114 20.62 8.30 -33.98
N ASN A 115 20.02 7.48 -33.11
CA ASN A 115 20.72 6.42 -32.38
C ASN A 115 21.81 6.94 -31.42
N GLU A 116 21.74 8.18 -31.02
CA GLU A 116 22.65 8.86 -30.10
C GLU A 116 21.81 9.46 -28.95
N GLN A 117 22.48 9.87 -27.89
CA GLN A 117 21.85 10.52 -26.73
C GLN A 117 22.58 11.82 -26.41
N VAL A 118 21.85 12.78 -25.87
CA VAL A 118 22.38 14.02 -25.34
C VAL A 118 21.93 14.15 -23.90
N PHE A 119 22.81 13.88 -22.94
CA PHE A 119 22.48 13.93 -21.53
C PHE A 119 22.86 15.24 -20.88
N THR A 120 23.84 15.95 -21.43
CA THR A 120 24.38 17.17 -20.83
C THR A 120 24.69 18.23 -21.87
N LEU A 121 24.43 19.45 -21.49
CA LEU A 121 24.81 20.69 -22.15
C LEU A 121 25.73 21.48 -21.22
N GLY A 122 26.46 22.46 -21.77
CA GLY A 122 27.25 23.37 -20.94
C GLY A 122 27.78 24.55 -21.73
N GLN A 123 28.47 25.44 -21.06
CA GLN A 123 29.23 26.53 -21.68
C GLN A 123 30.73 26.34 -21.45
N TYR A 124 31.52 26.30 -22.52
CA TYR A 124 32.98 26.28 -22.37
C TYR A 124 33.56 27.68 -22.15
N ALA A 125 33.08 28.63 -22.94
CA ALA A 125 33.37 30.05 -22.79
C ALA A 125 32.07 30.86 -22.86
N PRO A 126 32.01 32.10 -22.38
CA PRO A 126 30.78 32.89 -22.40
C PRO A 126 30.15 32.91 -23.80
N GLY A 127 28.91 32.39 -23.89
CA GLY A 127 28.18 32.28 -25.16
C GLY A 127 28.52 31.11 -26.07
N GLN A 128 29.43 30.21 -25.68
CA GLN A 128 29.82 29.04 -26.45
C GLN A 128 29.14 27.77 -25.87
N LEU A 129 28.04 27.35 -26.46
CA LEU A 129 27.38 26.08 -26.09
C LEU A 129 28.24 24.89 -26.49
N ILE A 130 28.39 23.94 -25.59
CA ILE A 130 28.93 22.59 -25.82
C ILE A 130 27.86 21.55 -25.55
N ILE A 131 27.90 20.46 -26.30
CA ILE A 131 26.85 19.44 -26.35
C ILE A 131 27.55 18.08 -26.22
N GLY A 132 27.26 17.32 -25.17
CA GLY A 132 27.80 15.97 -24.95
C GLY A 132 26.98 14.92 -25.70
N ILE A 133 27.57 14.30 -26.74
CA ILE A 133 26.94 13.29 -27.58
C ILE A 133 27.43 11.91 -27.14
N SER A 134 26.50 11.08 -26.77
CA SER A 134 26.71 9.73 -26.22
C SER A 134 26.09 8.66 -27.11
N GLY A 135 26.68 7.48 -27.13
CA GLY A 135 26.19 6.38 -27.96
C GLY A 135 26.58 6.53 -29.44
N GLY A 136 25.94 5.75 -30.30
CA GLY A 136 26.28 5.73 -31.73
C GLY A 136 27.64 5.10 -32.04
N GLU A 137 28.27 5.57 -33.12
CA GLU A 137 29.59 5.08 -33.55
C GLU A 137 30.75 5.78 -32.83
N GLU A 138 30.53 7.00 -32.29
CA GLU A 138 31.59 7.83 -31.76
C GLU A 138 31.04 8.77 -30.67
N THR A 139 31.56 8.67 -29.43
CA THR A 139 31.27 9.61 -28.34
C THR A 139 32.08 10.90 -28.57
N ARG A 140 31.43 12.05 -28.47
CA ARG A 140 32.05 13.32 -28.83
C ARG A 140 31.39 14.51 -28.14
N ILE A 141 32.08 15.63 -28.14
CA ILE A 141 31.51 16.92 -27.79
C ILE A 141 31.37 17.76 -29.06
N GLU A 142 30.21 18.32 -29.30
CA GLU A 142 29.97 19.30 -30.36
C GLU A 142 29.87 20.71 -29.75
N THR A 143 30.24 21.72 -30.51
CA THR A 143 30.02 23.13 -30.18
C THR A 143 29.08 23.76 -31.19
N LEU A 144 28.18 24.63 -30.70
CA LEU A 144 27.25 25.32 -31.59
C LEU A 144 27.93 26.48 -32.30
N ARG A 145 27.89 26.47 -33.63
CA ARG A 145 28.37 27.52 -34.51
C ARG A 145 27.20 28.17 -35.27
N ALA A 146 27.48 29.21 -36.01
CA ALA A 146 26.46 29.92 -36.82
C ALA A 146 25.73 29.02 -37.81
N ASP A 147 26.40 28.01 -38.36
CA ASP A 147 25.89 27.06 -39.34
C ASP A 147 25.34 25.76 -38.70
N GLY A 148 25.33 25.66 -37.40
CA GLY A 148 24.84 24.51 -36.59
C GLY A 148 25.91 23.88 -35.68
N PRO A 149 25.60 22.78 -35.01
CA PRO A 149 26.56 22.05 -34.18
C PRO A 149 27.66 21.38 -34.98
N GLU A 150 28.93 21.62 -34.65
CA GLU A 150 30.13 21.05 -35.21
C GLU A 150 30.91 20.23 -34.18
N VAL A 151 31.55 19.14 -34.62
CA VAL A 151 32.41 18.31 -33.74
C VAL A 151 33.61 19.15 -33.27
N TRP A 152 33.74 19.29 -31.95
CA TRP A 152 34.86 19.98 -31.33
C TRP A 152 35.88 19.00 -30.77
N LEU A 153 35.43 17.96 -30.05
CA LEU A 153 36.28 16.98 -29.40
C LEU A 153 35.73 15.57 -29.61
N LYS A 154 36.61 14.63 -29.93
CA LYS A 154 36.27 13.21 -30.02
C LYS A 154 36.84 12.49 -28.81
N LEU A 155 36.04 11.63 -28.19
CA LEU A 155 36.46 10.85 -27.05
C LEU A 155 36.60 9.37 -27.46
N SER A 156 37.81 8.82 -27.28
CA SER A 156 38.09 7.42 -27.49
C SER A 156 37.84 6.63 -26.20
N GLU A 157 37.39 5.36 -26.32
CA GLU A 157 37.21 4.43 -25.20
C GLU A 157 36.18 4.89 -24.18
N THR A 158 35.16 5.63 -24.60
CA THR A 158 34.10 6.17 -23.76
C THR A 158 32.78 5.99 -24.46
N SER A 159 31.76 5.45 -23.73
CA SER A 159 30.44 5.21 -24.30
C SER A 159 29.46 6.33 -23.99
N TYR A 160 29.59 6.97 -22.83
CA TYR A 160 28.68 8.00 -22.34
C TYR A 160 29.42 9.19 -21.78
N ILE A 161 28.86 10.38 -22.01
CA ILE A 161 29.17 11.63 -21.33
C ILE A 161 27.94 11.90 -20.44
N TRP A 162 28.12 11.85 -19.12
CA TRP A 162 27.05 12.08 -18.19
C TRP A 162 26.93 13.54 -17.77
N ASP A 163 28.09 14.19 -17.58
CA ASP A 163 28.12 15.57 -17.12
C ASP A 163 29.41 16.28 -17.62
N MET A 164 29.35 17.59 -17.73
CA MET A 164 30.48 18.42 -18.16
C MET A 164 30.52 19.71 -17.33
N VAL A 165 31.64 20.03 -16.74
CA VAL A 165 31.82 21.30 -16.02
C VAL A 165 33.07 22.05 -16.47
N THR A 166 32.88 23.32 -16.79
CA THR A 166 34.00 24.21 -17.10
C THR A 166 34.64 24.72 -15.82
N VAL A 167 35.95 24.61 -15.74
CA VAL A 167 36.73 24.99 -14.55
C VAL A 167 37.29 26.40 -14.70
N PHE A 168 36.88 27.27 -13.73
CA PHE A 168 37.39 28.63 -13.64
C PHE A 168 38.11 28.82 -12.29
N LEU A 169 39.16 29.67 -12.25
CA LEU A 169 39.72 30.11 -10.99
C LEU A 169 39.07 31.42 -10.51
N GLU A 170 39.44 31.85 -9.28
CA GLU A 170 38.85 33.03 -8.61
C GLU A 170 38.91 34.33 -9.45
N ASP A 171 39.82 34.42 -10.41
CA ASP A 171 39.97 35.57 -11.32
C ASP A 171 39.14 35.39 -12.62
N GLU A 172 38.17 34.50 -12.63
CA GLU A 172 37.36 34.12 -13.81
C GLU A 172 38.19 33.58 -14.99
N LYS A 173 39.39 33.13 -14.73
CA LYS A 173 40.25 32.58 -15.73
C LYS A 173 39.87 31.16 -16.04
N LEU A 174 39.54 30.91 -17.30
CA LEU A 174 39.28 29.58 -17.83
C LEU A 174 40.54 28.69 -17.67
N GLN A 175 40.38 27.51 -17.14
CA GLN A 175 41.41 26.49 -16.98
C GLN A 175 41.23 25.32 -17.91
N GLY A 176 39.99 24.91 -18.16
CA GLY A 176 39.66 23.79 -19.03
C GLY A 176 38.25 23.22 -18.81
N LEU A 177 38.04 22.04 -19.34
CA LEU A 177 36.77 21.32 -19.29
C LEU A 177 36.94 19.95 -18.61
N ALA A 178 36.23 19.69 -17.54
CA ALA A 178 36.11 18.39 -16.93
C ALA A 178 34.89 17.63 -17.54
N ILE A 179 35.05 16.34 -17.82
CA ILE A 179 34.09 15.51 -18.53
C ILE A 179 33.90 14.21 -17.73
N ALA A 180 32.70 13.99 -17.24
CA ALA A 180 32.29 12.77 -16.56
C ALA A 180 31.86 11.69 -17.55
N THR A 181 32.43 10.49 -17.44
CA THR A 181 32.19 9.45 -18.41
C THR A 181 31.67 8.13 -17.81
N GLY A 182 31.10 7.28 -18.63
CA GLY A 182 30.74 5.87 -18.45
C GLY A 182 31.02 5.09 -19.73
N THR A 183 31.17 3.82 -19.69
CA THR A 183 30.94 2.75 -18.68
C THR A 183 32.17 2.35 -17.86
N GLU A 184 33.23 3.07 -17.94
CA GLU A 184 34.51 2.80 -17.25
C GLU A 184 34.84 3.86 -16.19
N GLY A 185 33.90 4.75 -15.86
CA GLY A 185 33.99 5.71 -14.74
C GLY A 185 35.27 6.53 -14.77
N LYS A 186 35.58 7.16 -15.89
CA LYS A 186 36.75 8.02 -16.07
C LYS A 186 36.37 9.50 -15.95
N LEU A 187 37.20 10.29 -15.27
CA LEU A 187 37.17 11.74 -15.37
C LEU A 187 38.24 12.19 -16.37
N LEU A 188 37.75 12.73 -17.48
CA LEU A 188 38.63 13.35 -18.47
C LEU A 188 38.73 14.86 -18.22
N TYR A 189 39.84 15.44 -18.60
CA TYR A 189 40.06 16.87 -18.50
C TYR A 189 40.77 17.41 -19.71
N LEU A 190 40.20 18.41 -20.35
CA LEU A 190 40.79 19.14 -21.45
C LEU A 190 41.35 20.48 -20.90
N ASP A 191 42.64 20.65 -20.85
CA ASP A 191 43.28 21.93 -20.48
C ASP A 191 42.92 22.99 -21.54
N ASP A 192 42.76 24.26 -21.12
CA ASP A 192 42.45 25.34 -22.06
C ASP A 192 43.57 25.53 -23.09
N GLY A 193 43.14 25.46 -24.35
CA GLY A 193 44.05 25.56 -25.50
C GLY A 193 44.70 24.25 -25.97
N GLU A 194 44.39 23.12 -25.35
CA GLU A 194 44.80 21.80 -25.81
C GLU A 194 43.70 21.16 -26.66
N ASP A 195 44.10 20.20 -27.52
CA ASP A 195 43.18 19.50 -28.45
C ASP A 195 42.83 18.09 -28.00
N GLU A 196 43.53 17.54 -26.97
CA GLU A 196 43.32 16.17 -26.49
C GLU A 196 43.14 16.17 -24.96
N PRO A 197 42.10 15.49 -24.45
CA PRO A 197 41.87 15.42 -23.01
C PRO A 197 42.79 14.39 -22.34
N LYS A 198 43.20 14.67 -21.12
CA LYS A 198 43.94 13.75 -20.26
C LYS A 198 42.98 13.08 -19.26
N VAL A 199 43.31 11.85 -18.83
CA VAL A 199 42.62 11.18 -17.74
C VAL A 199 43.08 11.72 -16.41
N LEU A 200 42.23 12.41 -15.63
CA LEU A 200 42.53 12.85 -14.27
C LEU A 200 42.25 11.79 -13.22
N LEU A 201 41.24 11.00 -13.44
CA LEU A 201 40.83 9.95 -12.53
C LEU A 201 40.25 8.75 -13.31
N GLU A 202 40.67 7.56 -12.94
CA GLU A 202 40.06 6.30 -13.33
C GLU A 202 39.56 5.59 -12.06
N THR A 203 38.26 5.35 -11.98
CA THR A 203 37.63 4.76 -10.80
C THR A 203 37.34 3.27 -11.03
N ASN A 204 36.98 2.56 -9.96
CA ASN A 204 36.43 1.20 -10.06
C ASN A 204 34.88 1.21 -10.19
N GLN A 205 34.29 2.41 -10.31
CA GLN A 205 32.84 2.59 -10.49
C GLN A 205 32.50 2.51 -11.98
N SER A 206 31.24 2.18 -12.31
CA SER A 206 30.83 2.10 -13.70
C SER A 206 30.73 3.48 -14.34
N ASN A 207 30.23 4.46 -13.61
CA ASN A 207 30.01 5.80 -14.11
C ASN A 207 30.45 6.86 -13.11
N ILE A 208 30.89 8.00 -13.61
CA ILE A 208 30.88 9.28 -12.92
C ILE A 208 29.64 10.00 -13.43
N LEU A 209 28.67 10.28 -12.55
CA LEU A 209 27.34 10.78 -12.92
C LEU A 209 27.23 12.31 -12.86
N SER A 210 27.95 12.93 -11.95
CA SER A 210 27.83 14.37 -11.70
C SER A 210 29.17 15.01 -11.40
N LEU A 211 29.32 16.28 -11.79
CA LEU A 211 30.51 17.09 -11.58
C LEU A 211 30.16 18.43 -10.94
N ALA A 212 31.11 18.96 -10.16
CA ALA A 212 31.14 20.35 -9.77
C ALA A 212 32.59 20.81 -9.71
N ALA A 213 32.85 22.09 -9.93
CA ALA A 213 34.17 22.68 -9.77
C ALA A 213 34.11 23.86 -8.78
N ASP A 214 35.09 23.94 -7.90
CA ASP A 214 35.22 25.10 -7.02
C ASP A 214 36.14 26.21 -7.63
N SER A 215 36.10 27.37 -7.03
CA SER A 215 36.84 28.54 -7.50
C SER A 215 38.38 28.43 -7.35
N VAL A 216 38.88 27.40 -6.68
CA VAL A 216 40.32 27.15 -6.53
C VAL A 216 40.81 26.04 -7.47
N GLY A 217 39.92 25.48 -8.30
CA GLY A 217 40.25 24.53 -9.35
C GLY A 217 40.15 23.07 -8.93
N ASN A 218 39.57 22.74 -7.78
CA ASN A 218 39.22 21.35 -7.47
C ASN A 218 37.96 20.94 -8.23
N ILE A 219 37.97 19.72 -8.76
CA ILE A 219 36.85 19.08 -9.41
C ILE A 219 36.28 18.06 -8.43
N TYR A 220 34.99 18.10 -8.22
CA TYR A 220 34.25 17.12 -7.44
C TYR A 220 33.53 16.21 -8.41
N ALA A 221 33.58 14.88 -8.16
CA ALA A 221 32.98 13.87 -9.02
C ALA A 221 32.17 12.90 -8.17
N GLY A 222 30.89 12.78 -8.50
CA GLY A 222 29.93 11.86 -7.90
C GLY A 222 29.76 10.62 -8.76
N THR A 223 29.73 9.43 -8.12
CA THR A 223 29.72 8.15 -8.81
C THR A 223 28.43 7.36 -8.59
N ASP A 224 28.22 6.35 -9.41
CA ASP A 224 27.25 5.28 -9.18
C ASP A 224 27.84 4.10 -8.39
N THR A 225 27.03 3.07 -8.16
CA THR A 225 27.40 1.78 -7.54
C THR A 225 27.72 1.85 -6.05
N ASP A 226 28.73 2.61 -5.65
CA ASP A 226 29.13 2.75 -4.23
C ASP A 226 28.93 4.18 -3.68
N GLY A 227 28.35 5.12 -4.44
CA GLY A 227 28.03 6.47 -3.97
C GLY A 227 29.24 7.28 -3.52
N LEU A 228 30.40 7.11 -4.16
CA LEU A 228 31.62 7.81 -3.79
C LEU A 228 31.63 9.24 -4.33
N ILE A 229 32.10 10.17 -3.50
CA ILE A 229 32.36 11.55 -3.89
C ILE A 229 33.85 11.79 -3.84
N TYR A 230 34.44 12.05 -4.98
CA TYR A 230 35.87 12.40 -5.12
C TYR A 230 36.04 13.90 -5.17
N ARG A 231 37.18 14.38 -4.64
CA ARG A 231 37.75 15.66 -4.95
C ARG A 231 39.08 15.42 -5.66
N ILE A 232 39.30 16.06 -6.80
CA ILE A 232 40.46 15.89 -7.64
C ILE A 232 41.05 17.29 -7.94
N ASP A 233 42.33 17.50 -7.71
CA ASP A 233 43.00 18.71 -8.18
C ASP A 233 43.38 18.63 -9.68
N LEU A 234 43.84 19.74 -10.26
CA LEU A 234 44.22 19.79 -11.68
C LEU A 234 45.50 19.01 -12.00
N GLU A 235 46.27 18.62 -10.97
CA GLU A 235 47.41 17.70 -11.10
C GLU A 235 46.98 16.24 -11.15
N GLY A 236 45.68 15.94 -10.88
CA GLY A 236 45.15 14.60 -10.93
C GLY A 236 45.30 13.79 -9.62
N ASN A 237 45.42 14.47 -8.48
CA ASN A 237 45.49 13.83 -7.17
C ASN A 237 44.07 13.61 -6.60
N PRO A 238 43.51 12.37 -6.62
CA PRO A 238 42.16 12.10 -6.14
C PRO A 238 42.15 11.92 -4.60
N PHE A 239 41.07 12.40 -4.00
CA PHE A 239 40.76 12.16 -2.61
C PHE A 239 39.25 11.88 -2.46
N VAL A 240 38.85 10.72 -1.86
CA VAL A 240 37.45 10.44 -1.52
C VAL A 240 37.07 11.32 -0.33
N VAL A 241 36.21 12.29 -0.55
CA VAL A 241 35.70 13.18 0.51
C VAL A 241 34.52 12.60 1.27
N TYR A 242 33.76 11.75 0.61
CA TYR A 242 32.64 11.08 1.27
C TYR A 242 32.28 9.76 0.57
N ASP A 243 31.80 8.80 1.37
CA ASP A 243 31.25 7.51 0.96
C ASP A 243 29.78 7.51 1.43
N ALA A 244 28.86 7.79 0.47
CA ALA A 244 27.44 7.93 0.78
C ALA A 244 26.80 6.55 1.00
N PRO A 245 25.83 6.45 1.92
CA PRO A 245 25.07 5.22 2.10
C PRO A 245 24.20 4.82 0.89
N GLU A 246 23.83 5.80 0.06
CA GLU A 246 23.10 5.64 -1.18
C GLU A 246 24.07 5.32 -2.32
N ALA A 247 23.65 4.45 -3.26
CA ALA A 247 24.52 3.94 -4.30
C ALA A 247 24.91 4.98 -5.37
N GLU A 248 24.12 6.03 -5.56
CA GLU A 248 24.25 6.98 -6.66
C GLU A 248 24.30 8.41 -6.16
N VAL A 249 25.30 9.18 -6.62
CA VAL A 249 25.43 10.62 -6.44
C VAL A 249 25.06 11.30 -7.76
N SER A 250 23.81 11.75 -7.85
CA SER A 250 23.21 12.24 -9.10
C SER A 250 23.49 13.68 -9.42
N THR A 251 23.79 14.50 -8.39
CA THR A 251 23.99 15.94 -8.57
C THR A 251 25.00 16.48 -7.57
N LEU A 252 25.84 17.40 -8.03
CA LEU A 252 26.82 18.10 -7.24
C LEU A 252 26.74 19.60 -7.50
N VAL A 253 26.90 20.40 -6.45
CA VAL A 253 26.95 21.86 -6.56
C VAL A 253 28.06 22.40 -5.66
N ALA A 254 28.99 23.12 -6.23
CA ALA A 254 30.04 23.82 -5.49
C ALA A 254 29.66 25.30 -5.24
N MET A 255 29.78 25.73 -4.01
CA MET A 255 29.49 27.09 -3.59
C MET A 255 30.77 27.94 -3.60
N PRO A 256 30.65 29.29 -3.75
CA PRO A 256 31.81 30.17 -3.77
C PRO A 256 32.67 30.13 -2.50
N ASP A 257 32.11 29.69 -1.37
CA ASP A 257 32.84 29.53 -0.11
C ASP A 257 33.59 28.18 0.00
N GLY A 258 33.57 27.36 -1.06
CA GLY A 258 34.19 26.04 -1.12
C GLY A 258 33.34 24.93 -0.49
N THR A 259 32.13 25.23 -0.04
CA THR A 259 31.16 24.20 0.38
C THR A 259 30.63 23.46 -0.85
N VAL A 260 30.48 22.13 -0.78
CA VAL A 260 29.84 21.32 -1.85
C VAL A 260 28.61 20.65 -1.30
N TYR A 261 27.56 20.68 -2.09
CA TYR A 261 26.33 19.91 -1.85
C TYR A 261 26.26 18.74 -2.83
N ALA A 262 25.97 17.55 -2.30
CA ALA A 262 25.84 16.32 -3.07
C ALA A 262 24.47 15.71 -2.85
N GLY A 263 23.70 15.54 -3.91
CA GLY A 263 22.38 14.89 -3.90
C GLY A 263 22.46 13.45 -4.41
N THR A 264 21.65 12.56 -3.83
CA THR A 264 21.60 11.13 -4.17
C THR A 264 20.30 10.75 -4.84
N ALA A 265 20.32 9.74 -5.73
CA ALA A 265 19.15 9.30 -6.50
C ALA A 265 19.00 7.79 -6.59
N ALA A 266 19.49 7.04 -5.59
CA ALA A 266 19.36 5.59 -5.59
C ALA A 266 17.88 5.16 -5.58
N ALA A 267 17.43 4.54 -6.66
CA ALA A 267 16.02 4.14 -6.84
C ALA A 267 15.54 3.13 -5.76
N GLU A 268 16.46 2.31 -5.23
CA GLU A 268 16.15 1.36 -4.13
C GLU A 268 15.78 2.05 -2.82
N GLN A 269 16.17 3.31 -2.65
CA GLN A 269 15.87 4.13 -1.48
C GLN A 269 14.57 4.93 -1.67
N ALA A 270 14.13 5.11 -2.91
CA ALA A 270 12.89 5.81 -3.22
C ALA A 270 11.67 4.92 -2.92
N ARG A 271 10.57 5.51 -2.47
CA ARG A 271 9.29 4.81 -2.38
C ARG A 271 8.70 4.67 -3.78
N PRO A 272 7.98 3.55 -4.09
CA PRO A 272 7.11 3.53 -5.26
C PRO A 272 6.11 4.68 -5.17
N GLY A 273 5.91 5.39 -6.28
CA GLY A 273 4.97 6.51 -6.34
C GLY A 273 3.58 6.14 -5.84
N ARG A 274 2.84 7.12 -5.41
CA ARG A 274 1.57 7.11 -4.66
C ARG A 274 0.38 6.36 -5.29
N LEU A 275 0.54 5.67 -6.40
CA LEU A 275 -0.52 5.00 -7.16
C LEU A 275 -0.85 3.57 -6.71
N GLU A 276 -0.44 3.09 -5.54
CA GLU A 276 -0.85 1.76 -5.07
C GLU A 276 -1.38 1.73 -3.64
N GLN A 277 -2.68 1.53 -3.61
CA GLN A 277 -3.55 0.83 -2.66
C GLN A 277 -4.31 1.65 -1.60
N PRO A 278 -5.65 1.52 -1.61
CA PRO A 278 -6.48 1.91 -0.46
C PRO A 278 -6.15 0.98 0.71
N GLY A 279 -5.89 1.58 1.86
CA GLY A 279 -5.39 0.97 3.07
C GLY A 279 -6.16 -0.28 3.52
N LYS A 280 -5.44 -1.39 3.68
CA LYS A 280 -5.83 -2.45 4.60
C LYS A 280 -5.36 -2.08 6.00
N ILE A 281 -6.31 -1.80 6.86
CA ILE A 281 -6.11 -1.76 8.30
C ILE A 281 -5.68 -3.18 8.73
N GLU A 282 -4.44 -3.37 9.11
CA GLU A 282 -4.00 -4.57 9.81
C GLU A 282 -4.43 -4.47 11.29
N GLU A 283 -5.58 -5.03 11.59
CA GLU A 283 -5.92 -5.40 12.97
C GLU A 283 -4.95 -6.49 13.44
N GLY A 284 -4.47 -6.30 14.67
CA GLY A 284 -3.47 -7.11 15.36
C GLY A 284 -3.59 -8.61 15.13
N ARG A 285 -2.54 -9.20 14.63
CA ARG A 285 -2.33 -10.64 14.61
C ARG A 285 -1.87 -11.13 15.99
N PRO A 286 -2.52 -12.15 16.55
CA PRO A 286 -1.89 -12.93 17.61
C PRO A 286 -0.75 -13.78 17.01
N ASP A 287 0.30 -13.98 17.81
CA ASP A 287 1.46 -14.83 17.50
C ASP A 287 1.04 -16.15 16.85
N VAL A 288 1.58 -16.41 15.66
CA VAL A 288 1.44 -17.69 14.98
C VAL A 288 2.83 -18.36 14.97
N ASP A 289 2.89 -19.55 15.52
CA ASP A 289 4.06 -20.44 15.52
C ASP A 289 4.64 -20.67 14.12
N PRO A 290 5.93 -20.93 14.00
CA PRO A 290 6.60 -21.12 12.71
C PRO A 290 6.03 -22.29 11.93
N ILE A 291 5.76 -22.07 10.65
CA ILE A 291 5.22 -23.05 9.71
C ILE A 291 6.25 -24.19 9.52
N ASP A 292 5.83 -25.40 9.86
CA ASP A 292 6.52 -26.66 9.59
C ASP A 292 6.46 -26.98 8.08
N LEU A 293 7.60 -26.88 7.40
CA LEU A 293 7.73 -27.05 5.96
C LEU A 293 7.75 -28.51 5.47
N ASP A 294 7.52 -29.49 6.37
CA ASP A 294 7.59 -30.91 6.04
C ASP A 294 6.22 -31.59 5.81
N LYS A 295 5.12 -30.86 5.71
CA LYS A 295 3.81 -31.43 5.36
C LYS A 295 3.53 -31.34 3.86
N PRO A 296 3.13 -32.43 3.20
CA PRO A 296 2.79 -32.42 1.77
C PRO A 296 1.52 -31.60 1.48
N GLU A 297 1.57 -30.82 0.41
CA GLU A 297 0.46 -29.99 -0.09
C GLU A 297 -0.78 -30.85 -0.39
N PRO A 298 -2.00 -30.35 -0.08
CA PRO A 298 -3.24 -30.98 -0.50
C PRO A 298 -3.42 -30.81 -2.02
N LYS A 299 -3.77 -31.92 -2.68
CA LYS A 299 -4.08 -31.97 -4.11
C LYS A 299 -5.22 -31.00 -4.49
N PRO A 300 -5.17 -30.36 -5.67
CA PRO A 300 -6.24 -29.50 -6.14
C PRO A 300 -7.53 -30.29 -6.37
N LEU A 301 -8.62 -29.77 -5.85
CA LEU A 301 -9.97 -30.26 -6.10
C LEU A 301 -10.33 -30.03 -7.58
N THR A 302 -10.59 -31.13 -8.29
CA THR A 302 -11.15 -31.09 -9.64
C THR A 302 -12.59 -30.60 -9.59
N GLN A 303 -12.88 -29.56 -10.39
CA GLN A 303 -14.26 -29.10 -10.60
C GLN A 303 -15.09 -30.19 -11.29
N PRO A 304 -16.36 -30.38 -10.91
CA PRO A 304 -17.24 -31.30 -11.60
C PRO A 304 -17.66 -30.72 -12.95
N LYS A 305 -17.53 -31.53 -13.99
CA LYS A 305 -18.09 -31.27 -15.32
C LYS A 305 -19.61 -31.27 -15.25
N VAL A 306 -20.23 -30.21 -15.73
CA VAL A 306 -21.66 -30.15 -16.01
C VAL A 306 -21.90 -30.80 -17.39
N PRO A 307 -22.85 -31.75 -17.54
CA PRO A 307 -23.22 -32.28 -18.83
C PRO A 307 -24.05 -31.26 -19.61
N ALA A 308 -23.70 -31.08 -20.88
CA ALA A 308 -24.55 -30.44 -21.87
C ALA A 308 -25.67 -31.42 -22.23
N ASP A 309 -26.95 -31.01 -22.10
CA ASP A 309 -28.00 -31.28 -23.02
C ASP A 309 -29.36 -30.85 -22.47
N ALA A 310 -30.06 -30.10 -23.27
CA ALA A 310 -31.49 -29.92 -23.49
C ALA A 310 -31.92 -28.46 -23.56
N VAL A 311 -31.95 -27.94 -24.75
CA VAL A 311 -33.16 -27.75 -25.64
C VAL A 311 -34.06 -26.59 -25.16
N ASP A 312 -34.26 -25.57 -25.95
CA ASP A 312 -35.21 -25.36 -27.00
C ASP A 312 -35.03 -24.00 -27.71
N LYS A 313 -35.11 -24.04 -29.05
CA LYS A 313 -35.33 -22.89 -29.94
C LYS A 313 -36.82 -22.55 -30.01
N PRO A 314 -37.28 -21.35 -30.42
CA PRO A 314 -37.33 -21.08 -31.85
C PRO A 314 -37.10 -19.61 -32.30
N ASP A 315 -36.73 -19.53 -33.54
CA ASP A 315 -37.13 -18.77 -34.72
C ASP A 315 -36.49 -17.40 -35.00
N ALA A 316 -35.78 -17.46 -36.14
CA ALA A 316 -35.40 -16.36 -37.01
C ALA A 316 -36.60 -15.87 -37.86
N PRO A 317 -36.56 -14.83 -38.67
CA PRO A 317 -35.68 -14.68 -39.84
C PRO A 317 -35.26 -13.20 -40.16
N VAL A 318 -34.43 -12.90 -41.04
CA VAL A 318 -34.15 -12.99 -42.48
C VAL A 318 -33.29 -11.79 -42.93
N ASP A 319 -32.31 -12.09 -43.77
CA ASP A 319 -31.71 -11.43 -44.95
C ASP A 319 -30.90 -10.11 -44.79
N ALA A 320 -29.86 -9.85 -45.47
CA ALA A 320 -29.14 -10.29 -46.67
C ALA A 320 -27.84 -9.45 -46.65
N GLU A 321 -26.79 -9.67 -47.22
CA GLU A 321 -26.23 -10.13 -48.48
C GLU A 321 -24.68 -10.07 -48.39
N LYS A 322 -24.06 -11.08 -48.95
CA LYS A 322 -22.66 -11.12 -49.38
C LYS A 322 -22.59 -10.59 -50.84
N PRO A 323 -21.44 -10.14 -51.38
CA PRO A 323 -20.48 -11.06 -51.95
C PRO A 323 -18.98 -10.68 -51.82
N ALA A 324 -18.17 -11.67 -51.68
CA ALA A 324 -17.27 -12.35 -52.65
C ALA A 324 -16.03 -11.54 -53.08
N GLU A 325 -14.90 -12.03 -52.75
CA GLU A 325 -13.91 -12.88 -53.43
C GLU A 325 -12.65 -12.19 -53.96
N GLN A 326 -11.53 -12.82 -53.62
CA GLN A 326 -10.25 -13.01 -54.34
C GLN A 326 -9.22 -11.86 -54.22
N ALA A 327 -7.92 -12.05 -54.06
CA ALA A 327 -7.01 -13.16 -54.38
C ALA A 327 -5.69 -13.06 -53.60
N GLU A 328 -5.01 -14.16 -53.61
CA GLU A 328 -3.63 -14.50 -53.23
C GLU A 328 -2.54 -13.45 -53.51
N GLY A 329 -1.50 -13.47 -52.64
CA GLY A 329 -0.22 -12.88 -52.94
C GLY A 329 0.79 -12.90 -51.77
N GLU A 330 1.54 -13.97 -51.70
CA GLU A 330 2.97 -14.12 -51.29
C GLU A 330 3.54 -13.39 -50.07
N LYS A 331 4.08 -14.23 -49.15
CA LYS A 331 5.12 -13.93 -48.19
C LYS A 331 6.39 -13.39 -48.80
N PRO A 332 7.18 -12.59 -48.12
CA PRO A 332 8.49 -13.12 -47.71
C PRO A 332 8.77 -13.02 -46.20
N ALA A 333 9.69 -13.88 -45.83
CA ALA A 333 10.17 -14.18 -44.53
C ALA A 333 11.24 -13.21 -44.02
N ASN A 334 11.43 -13.29 -42.68
CA ASN A 334 12.62 -12.90 -41.88
C ASN A 334 12.73 -11.41 -41.56
N ASP A 335 12.99 -11.06 -40.26
CA ASP A 335 14.08 -11.52 -39.41
C ASP A 335 13.77 -11.38 -37.92
N GLU A 336 14.43 -12.23 -37.18
CA GLU A 336 14.39 -12.40 -35.72
C GLU A 336 14.95 -11.19 -34.99
N ALA A 337 14.19 -10.67 -34.03
CA ALA A 337 14.74 -9.96 -32.87
C ALA A 337 14.69 -10.91 -31.68
N ALA A 338 15.86 -11.39 -31.26
CA ALA A 338 16.03 -12.34 -30.19
C ALA A 338 15.69 -11.71 -28.85
N GLY A 339 14.50 -12.00 -28.32
CA GLY A 339 14.20 -11.85 -26.93
C GLY A 339 15.01 -12.85 -26.10
N LYS A 340 15.67 -12.40 -25.03
CA LYS A 340 16.34 -13.27 -24.06
C LYS A 340 15.32 -14.30 -23.56
N PRO A 341 15.63 -15.59 -23.56
CA PRO A 341 14.70 -16.63 -23.12
C PRO A 341 14.47 -16.52 -21.61
N THR A 342 13.22 -16.53 -21.22
CA THR A 342 12.81 -16.72 -19.81
C THR A 342 13.34 -18.07 -19.33
N PRO A 343 13.98 -18.14 -18.15
CA PRO A 343 14.51 -19.40 -17.64
C PRO A 343 13.43 -20.48 -17.51
N THR A 344 13.72 -21.69 -17.92
CA THR A 344 12.81 -22.82 -17.77
C THR A 344 12.72 -23.25 -16.30
N LYS A 345 11.65 -23.98 -15.96
CA LYS A 345 11.45 -24.51 -14.60
C LYS A 345 12.66 -25.32 -14.10
N GLU A 346 13.34 -26.06 -15.00
CA GLU A 346 14.55 -26.82 -14.68
C GLU A 346 15.72 -25.91 -14.31
N GLN A 347 15.89 -24.78 -14.98
CA GLN A 347 16.93 -23.79 -14.64
C GLN A 347 16.64 -23.08 -13.30
N TYR A 348 15.37 -22.89 -12.94
CA TYR A 348 14.99 -22.41 -11.61
C TYR A 348 15.26 -23.43 -10.49
N ASP A 349 15.05 -24.71 -10.79
CA ASP A 349 15.30 -25.78 -9.82
C ASP A 349 16.80 -26.00 -9.61
N GLU A 350 17.62 -25.89 -10.64
CA GLU A 350 19.10 -25.93 -10.54
C GLU A 350 19.64 -24.72 -9.74
N LEU A 351 19.09 -23.52 -9.96
CA LEU A 351 19.50 -22.34 -9.20
C LEU A 351 19.14 -22.45 -7.71
N ARG A 352 17.98 -23.02 -7.42
CA ARG A 352 17.52 -23.30 -6.04
C ARG A 352 18.41 -24.31 -5.33
N GLN A 353 18.85 -25.33 -6.05
CA GLN A 353 19.73 -26.36 -5.50
C GLN A 353 21.13 -25.80 -5.25
N ALA A 354 21.67 -25.01 -6.16
CA ALA A 354 22.96 -24.33 -5.98
C ALA A 354 22.94 -23.33 -4.82
N LEU A 355 21.83 -22.64 -4.60
CA LEU A 355 21.65 -21.73 -3.46
C LEU A 355 21.60 -22.52 -2.12
N LYS A 356 20.94 -23.66 -2.11
CA LYS A 356 20.84 -24.54 -0.94
C LYS A 356 22.20 -25.11 -0.55
N GLU A 357 22.98 -25.56 -1.51
CA GLU A 357 24.34 -26.08 -1.30
C GLU A 357 25.31 -24.98 -0.80
N ARG A 358 25.17 -23.75 -1.29
CA ARG A 358 25.93 -22.60 -0.76
C ARG A 358 25.56 -22.23 0.67
N LEU A 359 24.29 -22.33 1.02
CA LEU A 359 23.81 -22.10 2.40
C LEU A 359 24.29 -23.19 3.37
N GLU A 360 24.33 -24.45 2.93
CA GLU A 360 24.86 -25.55 3.72
C GLU A 360 26.39 -25.46 3.92
N ALA A 361 27.12 -25.09 2.86
CA ALA A 361 28.56 -24.82 2.96
C ALA A 361 28.90 -23.62 3.84
N ALA A 362 28.05 -22.57 3.87
CA ALA A 362 28.18 -21.43 4.76
C ALA A 362 27.89 -21.80 6.23
N ARG A 363 27.00 -22.74 6.48
CA ARG A 363 26.72 -23.29 7.81
C ARG A 363 27.87 -24.19 8.33
N GLU A 364 28.47 -25.00 7.48
CA GLU A 364 29.61 -25.84 7.85
C GLU A 364 30.92 -25.06 8.08
N SER A 365 31.03 -23.86 7.51
CA SER A 365 32.20 -22.96 7.68
C SER A 365 32.22 -22.15 8.98
N GLY A 366 31.25 -22.33 9.89
CA GLY A 366 31.30 -21.80 11.26
C GLY A 366 31.24 -20.27 11.41
N LYS A 367 30.66 -19.54 10.47
CA LYS A 367 30.55 -18.06 10.53
C LYS A 367 29.23 -17.50 11.11
N PHE A 368 28.39 -18.34 11.70
CA PHE A 368 27.22 -17.91 12.47
C PHE A 368 27.16 -18.66 13.79
N ASP A 369 27.68 -18.04 14.85
CA ASP A 369 27.46 -18.47 16.22
C ASP A 369 26.46 -17.51 16.88
N ALA A 370 25.25 -18.03 17.10
CA ALA A 370 24.23 -17.39 17.92
C ALA A 370 23.85 -18.35 19.04
N SER A 371 24.45 -18.18 20.20
CA SER A 371 23.92 -18.79 21.42
C SER A 371 23.90 -17.77 22.54
N ALA A 372 22.69 -17.47 23.00
CA ALA A 372 22.38 -16.85 24.28
C ALA A 372 22.50 -17.91 25.38
N ASP A 373 22.99 -17.52 26.53
CA ASP A 373 22.38 -17.75 27.86
C ASP A 373 23.43 -17.65 28.98
N GLY A 374 22.99 -17.03 30.07
CA GLY A 374 23.64 -17.19 31.34
C GLY A 374 23.72 -15.95 32.23
N ALA A 375 22.76 -15.79 33.09
CA ALA A 375 22.73 -14.81 34.19
C ALA A 375 23.53 -15.32 35.44
N PRO A 376 23.53 -14.60 36.58
CA PRO A 376 24.65 -13.74 37.01
C PRO A 376 25.35 -14.23 38.26
N ALA A 377 26.56 -13.77 38.52
CA ALA A 377 27.15 -13.83 39.87
C ALA A 377 27.97 -12.57 40.20
N ALA A 378 27.87 -12.19 41.44
CA ALA A 378 28.26 -10.93 42.04
C ALA A 378 29.77 -10.80 42.30
N GLY A 379 30.22 -9.52 42.34
CA GLY A 379 31.24 -9.07 43.26
C GLY A 379 32.65 -8.86 42.74
N GLY A 380 33.13 -7.60 42.76
CA GLY A 380 34.56 -7.31 42.72
C GLY A 380 34.93 -5.99 42.04
N VAL A 381 34.99 -4.92 42.78
CA VAL A 381 35.48 -3.62 42.35
C VAL A 381 37.00 -3.64 42.11
N LYS A 382 37.46 -3.24 40.94
CA LYS A 382 38.83 -2.81 40.66
C LYS A 382 38.86 -1.57 39.74
N PRO A 383 39.86 -0.65 39.89
CA PRO A 383 39.82 0.73 39.40
C PRO A 383 39.93 0.82 37.87
N SER A 384 39.17 1.74 37.31
CA SER A 384 39.03 2.06 35.89
C SER A 384 40.26 2.69 35.29
N ARG A 385 40.77 2.08 34.20
CA ARG A 385 41.55 2.75 33.16
C ARG A 385 40.61 3.55 32.25
N PRO A 386 40.99 4.68 31.67
CA PRO A 386 40.14 5.40 30.74
C PRO A 386 39.88 4.55 29.50
N SER A 387 38.65 4.28 29.24
CA SER A 387 38.22 3.53 28.08
C SER A 387 38.34 4.40 26.81
N ARG A 388 39.11 3.95 25.88
CA ARG A 388 39.07 4.39 24.47
C ARG A 388 37.64 4.38 24.00
N ALA A 389 37.17 5.51 23.47
CA ALA A 389 35.81 5.60 22.89
C ALA A 389 35.59 4.44 21.92
N LYS A 390 34.53 3.68 22.12
CA LYS A 390 34.03 2.73 21.13
C LYS A 390 33.71 3.51 19.85
N PRO A 391 34.06 2.98 18.66
CA PRO A 391 33.51 3.54 17.43
C PRO A 391 31.98 3.58 17.54
N ALA A 392 31.39 4.67 17.09
CA ALA A 392 29.94 4.79 17.02
C ALA A 392 29.38 3.55 16.29
N ALA A 393 28.28 3.01 16.78
CA ALA A 393 27.57 1.95 16.08
C ALA A 393 27.24 2.46 14.65
N PRO A 394 27.31 1.59 13.61
CA PRO A 394 26.93 2.01 12.29
C PRO A 394 25.52 2.61 12.35
N ALA A 395 25.35 3.79 11.74
CA ALA A 395 24.07 4.46 11.67
C ALA A 395 23.04 3.47 11.12
N GLN A 396 21.89 3.38 11.76
CA GLN A 396 20.75 2.64 11.20
C GLN A 396 20.52 3.22 9.81
N ASN A 397 20.45 2.38 8.77
CA ASN A 397 20.13 2.77 7.41
C ASN A 397 18.83 3.58 7.41
N LYS A 398 18.96 4.90 7.32
CA LYS A 398 17.82 5.78 7.10
C LYS A 398 17.36 5.52 5.66
N LYS A 399 16.07 5.24 5.48
CA LYS A 399 15.49 5.09 4.14
C LYS A 399 15.34 6.46 3.48
N GLY A 400 15.49 6.52 2.16
CA GLY A 400 15.35 7.72 1.34
C GLY A 400 16.70 8.24 0.84
N ASN A 401 16.64 9.14 -0.13
CA ASN A 401 17.79 9.84 -0.70
C ASN A 401 18.11 11.11 0.09
N ALA A 402 19.32 11.59 0.03
CA ALA A 402 19.80 12.69 0.87
C ALA A 402 20.59 13.75 0.12
N ILE A 403 20.63 14.94 0.68
CA ILE A 403 21.62 15.95 0.30
C ILE A 403 22.66 16.05 1.44
N TYR A 404 23.91 15.89 1.07
CA TYR A 404 25.04 16.03 1.96
C TYR A 404 25.74 17.36 1.71
N ARG A 405 25.97 18.10 2.77
CA ARG A 405 26.83 19.29 2.77
C ARG A 405 28.25 18.87 3.15
N ILE A 406 29.18 19.11 2.27
CA ILE A 406 30.61 18.87 2.45
C ILE A 406 31.28 20.23 2.63
N ALA A 407 31.76 20.51 3.84
CA ALA A 407 32.44 21.75 4.12
C ALA A 407 33.91 21.73 3.62
N PRO A 408 34.56 22.90 3.40
CA PRO A 408 35.94 22.95 2.91
C PRO A 408 36.96 22.25 3.83
N ASP A 409 36.66 22.15 5.12
CA ASP A 409 37.46 21.41 6.12
C ASP A 409 37.23 19.90 6.13
N GLY A 410 36.35 19.38 5.23
CA GLY A 410 36.02 17.98 5.06
C GLY A 410 34.95 17.47 6.01
N PHE A 411 34.30 18.33 6.81
CA PHE A 411 33.16 17.93 7.61
C PHE A 411 31.93 17.71 6.73
N VAL A 412 31.29 16.55 6.89
CA VAL A 412 30.08 16.18 6.12
C VAL A 412 28.86 16.15 7.03
N ALA A 413 27.78 16.78 6.60
CA ALA A 413 26.49 16.79 7.30
C ALA A 413 25.34 16.52 6.32
N GLU A 414 24.38 15.69 6.73
CA GLU A 414 23.10 15.52 6.03
C GLU A 414 22.24 16.78 6.29
N VAL A 415 21.77 17.44 5.22
CA VAL A 415 20.95 18.66 5.32
C VAL A 415 19.53 18.48 4.84
N PHE A 416 19.27 17.41 4.07
CA PHE A 416 17.96 17.04 3.56
C PHE A 416 17.89 15.53 3.39
N ARG A 417 16.70 14.93 3.60
CA ARG A 417 16.42 13.54 3.29
C ARG A 417 14.93 13.37 2.95
N GLU A 418 14.69 12.74 1.80
CA GLU A 418 13.34 12.44 1.33
C GLU A 418 13.28 11.07 0.65
N SER A 419 12.08 10.52 0.52
CA SER A 419 11.87 9.23 -0.17
C SER A 419 11.98 9.34 -1.70
N ALA A 420 11.92 10.54 -2.26
CA ALA A 420 12.10 10.79 -3.68
C ALA A 420 13.58 10.75 -4.11
N MET A 421 13.86 10.50 -5.38
CA MET A 421 15.18 10.67 -5.96
C MET A 421 15.51 12.16 -6.08
N ILE A 422 16.71 12.56 -5.71
CA ILE A 422 17.17 13.94 -5.89
C ILE A 422 17.86 13.99 -7.23
N LEU A 423 17.28 14.71 -8.20
CA LEU A 423 17.79 14.73 -9.58
C LEU A 423 18.57 16.01 -9.90
N SER A 424 18.18 17.14 -9.33
CA SER A 424 18.91 18.40 -9.53
C SER A 424 18.84 19.26 -8.27
N VAL A 425 19.92 20.03 -8.01
CA VAL A 425 20.04 20.96 -6.90
C VAL A 425 20.56 22.30 -7.43
N VAL A 426 19.80 23.37 -7.18
CA VAL A 426 20.16 24.74 -7.63
C VAL A 426 20.26 25.65 -6.41
N PRO A 427 21.38 26.32 -6.15
CA PRO A 427 21.49 27.31 -5.09
C PRO A 427 20.71 28.59 -5.43
N HIS A 428 19.93 29.10 -4.46
CA HIS A 428 19.21 30.35 -4.59
C HIS A 428 19.06 31.06 -3.24
N ASP A 429 19.53 32.29 -3.13
CA ASP A 429 19.43 33.14 -1.94
C ASP A 429 19.80 32.42 -0.61
N GLY A 430 20.91 31.67 -0.62
CA GLY A 430 21.41 30.94 0.55
C GLY A 430 20.62 29.67 0.89
N LYS A 431 19.66 29.27 0.05
CA LYS A 431 18.90 28.01 0.10
C LYS A 431 19.29 27.12 -1.08
N LEU A 432 18.83 25.90 -1.02
CA LEU A 432 18.90 24.93 -2.11
C LEU A 432 17.48 24.69 -2.65
N ILE A 433 17.29 24.85 -3.95
CA ILE A 433 16.10 24.39 -4.63
C ILE A 433 16.39 23.01 -5.15
N VAL A 434 15.57 22.06 -4.77
CA VAL A 434 15.78 20.63 -4.98
C VAL A 434 14.67 20.08 -5.87
N ALA A 435 15.03 19.60 -7.04
CA ALA A 435 14.15 18.96 -7.97
C ALA A 435 14.20 17.43 -7.78
N THR A 436 13.03 16.78 -7.73
CA THR A 436 12.95 15.37 -7.40
C THR A 436 12.30 14.51 -8.47
N GLY A 437 12.62 13.23 -8.45
CA GLY A 437 11.95 12.18 -9.21
C GLY A 437 10.95 11.41 -8.36
N ASN A 438 10.04 10.71 -9.04
CA ASN A 438 8.96 9.86 -8.52
C ASN A 438 7.70 10.59 -8.03
N GLU A 439 7.76 11.83 -7.62
CA GLU A 439 6.60 12.59 -7.14
C GLU A 439 6.51 14.01 -7.75
N GLY A 440 7.47 14.43 -8.60
CA GLY A 440 7.44 15.73 -9.26
C GLY A 440 7.52 16.95 -8.32
N GLN A 441 8.02 16.75 -7.10
CA GLN A 441 8.07 17.81 -6.11
C GLN A 441 9.34 18.64 -6.22
N VAL A 442 9.19 19.94 -5.99
CA VAL A 442 10.30 20.89 -5.88
C VAL A 442 10.35 21.43 -4.45
N PHE A 443 11.50 21.27 -3.81
CA PHE A 443 11.70 21.72 -2.43
C PHE A 443 12.62 22.93 -2.35
N SER A 444 12.39 23.78 -1.35
CA SER A 444 13.36 24.75 -0.84
C SER A 444 13.92 24.26 0.47
N VAL A 445 15.23 24.07 0.53
CA VAL A 445 15.94 23.61 1.71
C VAL A 445 16.87 24.72 2.22
N ASP A 446 16.72 25.11 3.48
CA ASP A 446 17.69 25.98 4.15
C ASP A 446 18.76 25.09 4.82
N PRO A 447 19.97 25.00 4.25
CA PRO A 447 21.00 24.08 4.75
C PRO A 447 21.59 24.52 6.10
N SER A 448 21.33 25.75 6.55
CA SER A 448 21.81 26.28 7.82
C SER A 448 20.83 26.03 8.98
N LEU A 449 19.54 26.02 8.68
CA LEU A 449 18.47 25.84 9.67
C LEU A 449 17.88 24.43 9.65
N GLY A 450 18.11 23.67 8.57
CA GLY A 450 17.45 22.38 8.31
C GLY A 450 15.95 22.52 8.08
N GLU A 451 15.51 23.68 7.61
CA GLU A 451 14.10 23.93 7.24
C GLU A 451 13.88 23.54 5.78
N THR A 452 12.89 22.74 5.57
CA THR A 452 12.46 22.28 4.24
C THR A 452 11.03 22.73 3.99
N THR A 453 10.75 23.15 2.77
CA THR A 453 9.42 23.56 2.35
C THR A 453 9.18 23.09 0.91
N VAL A 454 8.03 22.47 0.63
CA VAL A 454 7.60 22.18 -0.73
C VAL A 454 7.20 23.49 -1.40
N LEU A 455 7.76 23.78 -2.57
CA LEU A 455 7.46 24.97 -3.38
C LEU A 455 6.39 24.68 -4.43
N ALA A 456 6.47 23.53 -5.06
CA ALA A 456 5.54 23.08 -6.08
C ALA A 456 5.45 21.54 -6.05
N ASP A 457 4.28 21.04 -6.41
CA ASP A 457 3.98 19.66 -6.70
C ASP A 457 3.43 19.63 -8.12
N LEU A 458 4.18 19.05 -9.06
CA LEU A 458 3.92 19.16 -10.49
C LEU A 458 3.33 17.87 -11.02
N ASP A 459 2.50 17.97 -12.06
CA ASP A 459 1.86 16.80 -12.70
C ASP A 459 2.87 15.82 -13.34
N SER A 460 4.09 16.29 -13.64
CA SER A 460 5.16 15.44 -14.15
C SER A 460 5.81 14.60 -13.05
N ASN A 461 5.96 13.31 -13.26
CA ASN A 461 6.50 12.40 -12.23
C ASN A 461 7.97 12.67 -11.85
N GLN A 462 8.74 13.31 -12.73
CA GLN A 462 10.17 13.56 -12.50
C GLN A 462 10.55 14.94 -13.00
N ILE A 463 11.20 15.72 -12.16
CA ILE A 463 11.87 16.95 -12.54
C ILE A 463 13.35 16.60 -12.67
N THR A 464 13.81 16.43 -13.89
CA THR A 464 15.12 15.85 -14.23
C THR A 464 16.27 16.84 -14.12
N CYS A 465 16.01 18.10 -14.43
CA CYS A 465 17.01 19.17 -14.36
C CYS A 465 16.36 20.50 -14.00
N ALA A 466 17.15 21.39 -13.46
CA ALA A 466 16.74 22.74 -13.11
C ALA A 466 17.90 23.72 -13.37
N THR A 467 17.62 24.88 -13.93
CA THR A 467 18.60 25.94 -14.11
C THR A 467 18.06 27.29 -13.69
N GLN A 468 18.93 28.13 -13.11
CA GLN A 468 18.54 29.46 -12.65
C GLN A 468 18.52 30.46 -13.81
N THR A 469 17.52 31.34 -13.82
CA THR A 469 17.41 32.45 -14.76
C THR A 469 17.09 33.75 -14.05
N ASP A 470 17.15 34.87 -14.74
CA ASP A 470 16.76 36.18 -14.21
C ASP A 470 15.27 36.27 -13.82
N GLN A 471 14.44 35.33 -14.32
CA GLN A 471 12.99 35.28 -14.11
C GLN A 471 12.54 34.12 -13.20
N GLY A 472 13.43 33.52 -12.42
CA GLY A 472 13.16 32.34 -11.63
C GLY A 472 13.91 31.13 -12.14
N LEU A 473 13.30 29.94 -12.07
CA LEU A 473 13.89 28.68 -12.47
C LEU A 473 13.25 28.18 -13.78
N LEU A 474 14.07 27.55 -14.62
CA LEU A 474 13.61 26.65 -15.67
C LEU A 474 13.76 25.22 -15.17
N LEU A 475 12.68 24.45 -15.31
CA LEU A 475 12.60 23.06 -14.89
C LEU A 475 12.34 22.19 -16.11
N GLY A 476 13.17 21.17 -16.28
CA GLY A 476 12.95 20.11 -17.27
C GLY A 476 12.34 18.90 -16.60
N ALA A 477 11.34 18.32 -17.25
CA ALA A 477 10.58 17.21 -16.70
C ALA A 477 10.57 15.98 -17.60
N ALA A 478 10.20 14.84 -17.00
CA ALA A 478 9.96 13.59 -17.70
C ALA A 478 8.66 12.92 -17.24
N ASN A 479 8.04 12.20 -18.17
CA ASN A 479 6.86 11.37 -17.96
C ASN A 479 5.63 12.15 -17.41
N PRO A 480 5.08 13.12 -18.16
CA PRO A 480 5.45 13.54 -19.52
C PRO A 480 6.64 14.50 -19.56
N GLY A 481 7.24 14.64 -20.76
CA GLY A 481 8.27 15.67 -21.03
C GLY A 481 7.64 17.04 -21.05
N ALA A 482 8.11 17.92 -20.20
CA ALA A 482 7.64 19.29 -20.10
C ALA A 482 8.79 20.24 -19.78
N LEU A 483 8.70 21.47 -20.24
CA LEU A 483 9.59 22.56 -19.86
C LEU A 483 8.76 23.60 -19.13
N MET A 484 9.12 23.89 -17.88
CA MET A 484 8.35 24.80 -17.03
C MET A 484 9.22 25.95 -16.55
N ARG A 485 8.60 27.11 -16.46
CA ARG A 485 9.15 28.25 -15.73
C ARG A 485 8.50 28.29 -14.36
N MET A 486 9.28 28.29 -13.32
CA MET A 486 8.84 28.46 -11.95
C MET A 486 9.31 29.82 -11.42
N GLU A 487 8.35 30.69 -11.13
CA GLU A 487 8.64 31.91 -10.40
C GLU A 487 8.78 31.58 -8.91
N LEU A 488 9.75 32.19 -8.23
CA LEU A 488 9.91 31.98 -6.78
C LEU A 488 8.92 32.84 -5.97
N ALA A 489 8.09 33.64 -6.64
CA ALA A 489 6.93 34.28 -6.09
C ALA A 489 5.81 33.25 -5.83
N VAL A 490 4.91 33.59 -4.92
CA VAL A 490 3.76 32.75 -4.58
C VAL A 490 2.65 32.94 -5.63
N ALA A 491 1.98 31.89 -6.04
CA ALA A 491 0.80 31.97 -6.90
C ALA A 491 -0.28 32.88 -6.28
N LYS A 492 -1.02 33.61 -7.13
CA LYS A 492 -2.07 34.53 -6.67
C LYS A 492 -3.36 33.85 -6.27
N GLU A 493 -3.59 32.68 -6.78
CA GLU A 493 -4.73 31.82 -6.42
C GLU A 493 -4.40 30.35 -6.57
N GLY A 494 -5.08 29.55 -5.78
CA GLY A 494 -4.96 28.09 -5.81
C GLY A 494 -6.13 27.46 -5.09
N GLY A 495 -6.30 26.17 -5.28
CA GLY A 495 -7.35 25.37 -4.67
C GLY A 495 -6.84 24.04 -4.12
N TYR A 496 -7.52 23.57 -3.12
CA TYR A 496 -7.34 22.23 -2.56
C TYR A 496 -8.70 21.57 -2.37
N THR A 497 -8.86 20.38 -2.93
CA THR A 497 -10.07 19.56 -2.72
C THR A 497 -9.71 18.36 -1.88
N SER A 498 -10.37 18.18 -0.74
CA SER A 498 -10.08 17.06 0.16
C SER A 498 -10.38 15.71 -0.50
N LYS A 499 -9.75 14.66 -0.01
CA LYS A 499 -10.26 13.29 -0.23
C LYS A 499 -11.73 13.19 0.22
N VAL A 500 -12.40 12.15 -0.27
CA VAL A 500 -13.76 11.85 0.16
C VAL A 500 -13.74 11.29 1.60
N LEU A 501 -14.39 11.98 2.52
CA LEU A 501 -14.51 11.61 3.92
C LEU A 501 -15.71 10.67 4.11
N ASP A 502 -15.50 9.47 4.58
CA ASP A 502 -16.54 8.44 4.80
C ASP A 502 -16.98 8.39 6.27
N ALA A 503 -18.20 8.80 6.56
CA ALA A 503 -18.81 8.67 7.90
C ALA A 503 -19.32 7.25 8.22
N GLY A 504 -19.11 6.27 7.33
CA GLY A 504 -19.54 4.88 7.49
C GLY A 504 -21.02 4.65 7.23
N GLN A 505 -21.86 5.65 7.48
CA GLN A 505 -23.31 5.64 7.26
C GLN A 505 -23.85 7.06 7.02
N VAL A 506 -25.12 7.16 6.60
CA VAL A 506 -25.75 8.48 6.43
C VAL A 506 -25.71 9.24 7.75
N SER A 507 -25.05 10.39 7.73
CA SER A 507 -24.76 11.21 8.91
C SER A 507 -25.20 12.67 8.68
N ILE A 508 -25.39 13.38 9.77
CA ILE A 508 -25.64 14.82 9.78
C ILE A 508 -24.33 15.51 10.10
N PHE A 509 -23.84 16.32 9.19
CA PHE A 509 -22.64 17.12 9.36
C PHE A 509 -22.94 18.40 10.14
N GLY A 510 -22.13 18.71 11.14
CA GLY A 510 -22.40 19.78 12.11
C GLY A 510 -21.54 21.02 11.89
N THR A 511 -20.31 20.99 12.38
CA THR A 511 -19.39 22.14 12.32
C THR A 511 -18.10 21.74 11.65
N PHE A 512 -17.65 22.56 10.71
CA PHE A 512 -16.31 22.52 10.15
C PHE A 512 -15.46 23.56 10.88
N LYS A 513 -14.27 23.18 11.32
CA LYS A 513 -13.33 24.08 12.00
C LYS A 513 -12.05 24.11 11.19
N LEU A 514 -11.63 25.31 10.81
CA LEU A 514 -10.40 25.53 10.09
C LEU A 514 -9.43 26.34 10.95
N THR A 515 -8.23 25.84 11.15
CA THR A 515 -7.11 26.56 11.73
C THR A 515 -6.25 27.06 10.60
N ALA A 516 -6.12 28.35 10.47
CA ALA A 516 -5.39 28.98 9.37
C ALA A 516 -4.76 30.31 9.80
N ASP A 517 -3.56 30.55 9.30
CA ASP A 517 -2.90 31.86 9.32
C ASP A 517 -3.24 32.58 7.98
N ILE A 518 -3.90 33.70 8.08
CA ILE A 518 -4.38 34.45 6.91
C ILE A 518 -3.76 35.86 6.96
N PRO A 519 -2.58 36.04 6.34
CA PRO A 519 -1.89 37.33 6.29
C PRO A 519 -2.73 38.42 5.57
N ALA A 520 -2.30 39.68 5.69
CA ALA A 520 -2.93 40.80 4.96
C ALA A 520 -2.95 40.52 3.46
N ASN A 521 -4.01 40.94 2.78
CA ASN A 521 -4.26 40.77 1.35
C ASN A 521 -4.42 39.28 0.91
N THR A 522 -4.63 38.34 1.87
CA THR A 522 -4.92 36.96 1.51
C THR A 522 -6.29 36.53 1.99
N THR A 523 -6.87 35.52 1.35
CA THR A 523 -8.17 34.94 1.72
C THR A 523 -8.20 33.45 1.59
N VAL A 524 -9.06 32.79 2.39
CA VAL A 524 -9.42 31.38 2.26
C VAL A 524 -10.93 31.25 2.18
N ALA A 525 -11.43 30.71 1.08
CA ALA A 525 -12.84 30.34 0.94
C ALA A 525 -13.01 28.86 1.14
N VAL A 526 -14.11 28.48 1.80
CA VAL A 526 -14.45 27.08 2.12
C VAL A 526 -15.77 26.73 1.47
N GLU A 527 -15.79 25.66 0.70
CA GLU A 527 -17.00 25.07 0.13
C GLU A 527 -17.10 23.61 0.52
N LEU A 528 -18.33 23.11 0.67
CA LEU A 528 -18.61 21.73 1.03
C LEU A 528 -19.65 21.10 0.11
N ARG A 529 -19.55 19.78 -0.07
CA ARG A 529 -20.58 18.96 -0.73
C ARG A 529 -20.72 17.61 -0.04
N SER A 530 -21.88 16.96 -0.21
CA SER A 530 -22.15 15.65 0.37
C SER A 530 -22.76 14.68 -0.64
N GLY A 531 -22.57 13.37 -0.42
CA GLY A 531 -23.05 12.32 -1.31
C GLY A 531 -23.24 10.97 -0.62
N ASN A 532 -23.92 10.04 -1.29
CA ASN A 532 -24.14 8.69 -0.79
C ASN A 532 -23.43 7.59 -1.60
N VAL A 533 -22.59 7.99 -2.56
CA VAL A 533 -21.71 7.12 -3.34
C VAL A 533 -20.28 7.63 -3.13
N GLY A 534 -19.33 6.71 -2.92
CA GLY A 534 -17.96 7.07 -2.55
C GLY A 534 -17.17 7.76 -3.66
N ASP A 535 -17.57 7.57 -4.91
CA ASP A 535 -16.94 8.22 -6.05
C ASP A 535 -17.85 9.33 -6.59
N PRO A 536 -17.42 10.62 -6.50
CA PRO A 536 -18.21 11.74 -6.97
C PRO A 536 -18.46 11.76 -8.49
N GLU A 537 -17.68 11.03 -9.26
CA GLU A 537 -17.82 10.95 -10.72
C GLU A 537 -18.88 9.93 -11.15
N GLN A 538 -19.13 8.91 -10.31
CA GLN A 538 -20.09 7.83 -10.62
C GLN A 538 -21.55 8.22 -10.35
N ALA A 539 -21.83 9.23 -9.52
CA ALA A 539 -23.17 9.62 -9.16
C ALA A 539 -23.27 11.10 -8.79
N ALA A 540 -24.49 11.63 -8.86
CA ALA A 540 -24.74 13.01 -8.46
C ALA A 540 -24.57 13.20 -6.95
N TRP A 541 -23.65 14.06 -6.58
CA TRP A 541 -23.50 14.65 -5.25
C TRP A 541 -24.30 15.96 -5.14
N SER A 542 -24.43 16.50 -3.94
CA SER A 542 -24.94 17.86 -3.77
C SER A 542 -24.04 18.84 -4.52
N LYS A 543 -24.59 20.01 -4.86
CA LYS A 543 -23.73 21.08 -5.38
C LYS A 543 -22.77 21.54 -4.30
N TRP A 544 -21.61 22.04 -4.72
CA TRP A 544 -20.74 22.80 -3.84
C TRP A 544 -21.50 24.01 -3.25
N THR A 545 -21.43 24.12 -1.94
CA THR A 545 -22.07 25.19 -1.18
C THR A 545 -20.98 25.96 -0.48
N GLU A 546 -20.88 27.26 -0.78
CA GLU A 546 -19.98 28.16 -0.05
C GLU A 546 -20.42 28.25 1.41
N ALA A 547 -19.49 27.89 2.29
CA ALA A 547 -19.76 27.89 3.73
C ALA A 547 -19.18 29.12 4.43
N ALA A 548 -18.00 29.59 3.99
CA ALA A 548 -17.37 30.79 4.52
C ALA A 548 -16.29 31.33 3.57
N VAL A 549 -16.11 32.64 3.62
CA VAL A 549 -14.88 33.31 3.13
C VAL A 549 -14.20 33.94 4.34
N MET A 550 -12.95 33.62 4.56
CA MET A 550 -12.13 34.10 5.66
C MET A 550 -11.12 35.11 5.10
N GLU A 551 -11.11 36.29 5.67
CA GLU A 551 -10.17 37.36 5.35
C GLU A 551 -9.17 37.55 6.49
N SER A 552 -8.10 38.27 6.20
CA SER A 552 -7.10 38.68 7.18
C SER A 552 -7.78 39.47 8.32
N ASP A 553 -7.47 39.06 9.53
CA ASP A 553 -7.85 39.74 10.77
C ASP A 553 -6.58 39.89 11.63
N ALA A 554 -6.12 41.13 11.75
CA ALA A 554 -4.91 41.48 12.48
C ALA A 554 -4.98 41.10 13.98
N ASP A 555 -6.19 41.03 14.53
CA ASP A 555 -6.45 40.69 15.92
C ASP A 555 -6.74 39.18 16.11
N ALA A 556 -6.89 38.39 15.03
CA ALA A 556 -7.16 36.98 15.11
C ALA A 556 -5.92 36.20 15.55
N ASN A 557 -6.11 35.24 16.47
CA ASN A 557 -5.07 34.27 16.78
C ASN A 557 -5.04 33.17 15.74
N PRO A 558 -3.96 33.03 14.94
CA PRO A 558 -3.88 32.00 13.89
C PRO A 558 -3.96 30.57 14.41
N LEU A 559 -3.71 30.34 15.70
CA LEU A 559 -3.84 29.02 16.34
C LEU A 559 -5.26 28.71 16.82
N GLN A 560 -6.18 29.68 16.73
CA GLN A 560 -7.56 29.47 17.14
C GLN A 560 -8.41 29.02 15.95
N PRO A 561 -9.03 27.81 15.99
CA PRO A 561 -9.87 27.36 14.90
C PRO A 561 -11.08 28.27 14.71
N ARG A 562 -11.35 28.61 13.46
CA ARG A 562 -12.56 29.33 13.05
C ARG A 562 -13.68 28.33 12.81
N GLU A 563 -14.82 28.51 13.46
CA GLU A 563 -15.97 27.62 13.33
C GLU A 563 -16.86 28.04 12.16
N ILE A 564 -17.14 27.09 11.28
CA ILE A 564 -17.97 27.24 10.09
C ILE A 564 -19.15 26.29 10.20
N LYS A 565 -20.37 26.80 10.11
CA LYS A 565 -21.56 25.98 10.09
C LYS A 565 -21.70 25.28 8.73
N ILE A 566 -21.91 23.98 8.74
CA ILE A 566 -22.13 23.18 7.55
C ILE A 566 -23.62 23.18 7.20
N ASP A 567 -23.96 23.46 5.94
CA ASP A 567 -25.31 23.39 5.40
C ASP A 567 -25.33 22.54 4.12
N VAL A 568 -25.13 21.23 4.30
CA VAL A 568 -25.22 20.23 3.23
C VAL A 568 -26.23 19.15 3.61
N PRO A 569 -26.86 18.48 2.65
CA PRO A 569 -27.78 17.38 2.94
C PRO A 569 -27.12 16.26 3.75
N PRO A 570 -27.87 15.58 4.65
CA PRO A 570 -27.38 14.40 5.32
C PRO A 570 -26.96 13.32 4.31
N ALA A 571 -25.76 12.77 4.48
CA ALA A 571 -25.19 11.78 3.56
C ALA A 571 -24.11 10.95 4.26
N ARG A 572 -23.64 9.87 3.63
CA ARG A 572 -22.54 9.05 4.13
C ARG A 572 -21.19 9.71 3.89
N TYR A 573 -21.03 10.39 2.75
CA TYR A 573 -19.77 10.98 2.35
C TYR A 573 -19.84 12.50 2.35
N LEU A 574 -18.70 13.13 2.66
CA LEU A 574 -18.52 14.56 2.58
C LEU A 574 -17.18 14.88 1.94
N GLN A 575 -17.11 15.99 1.24
CA GLN A 575 -15.90 16.55 0.67
C GLN A 575 -15.91 18.05 0.86
N TYR A 576 -14.76 18.64 1.17
CA TYR A 576 -14.59 20.09 1.21
C TYR A 576 -13.56 20.52 0.17
N ARG A 577 -13.64 21.77 -0.25
CA ARG A 577 -12.59 22.42 -1.00
C ARG A 577 -12.27 23.78 -0.40
N LEU A 578 -10.99 24.13 -0.53
CA LEU A 578 -10.43 25.40 -0.11
C LEU A 578 -10.01 26.15 -1.37
N SER A 579 -10.36 27.44 -1.44
CA SER A 579 -9.83 28.34 -2.46
C SER A 579 -8.99 29.40 -1.75
N LEU A 580 -7.68 29.40 -2.01
CA LEU A 580 -6.70 30.27 -1.43
C LEU A 580 -6.41 31.41 -2.42
N LYS A 581 -6.34 32.65 -1.93
CA LYS A 581 -5.91 33.81 -2.73
C LYS A 581 -4.88 34.63 -1.99
N GLY A 582 -3.90 35.11 -2.73
CA GLY A 582 -2.83 35.98 -2.26
C GLY A 582 -2.52 37.10 -3.23
N ASP A 583 -1.55 37.94 -2.90
CA ASP A 583 -1.11 39.07 -3.73
C ASP A 583 0.18 38.79 -4.54
N GLY A 584 0.71 37.56 -4.42
CA GLY A 584 1.99 37.12 -5.02
C GLY A 584 3.18 37.24 -4.06
N GLU A 585 3.02 37.89 -2.90
CA GLU A 585 4.05 38.02 -1.88
C GLU A 585 3.71 37.20 -0.62
N ALA A 586 2.45 37.16 -0.23
CA ALA A 586 1.95 36.47 0.96
C ALA A 586 1.02 35.32 0.58
N THR A 587 1.09 34.24 1.35
CA THR A 587 0.21 33.08 1.22
C THR A 587 -0.54 32.84 2.52
N PRO A 588 -1.85 32.53 2.46
CA PRO A 588 -2.54 31.98 3.61
C PRO A 588 -2.01 30.54 3.84
N THR A 589 -1.97 30.12 5.10
CA THR A 589 -1.51 28.79 5.50
C THR A 589 -2.62 28.10 6.27
N VAL A 590 -3.10 26.95 5.78
CA VAL A 590 -4.11 26.15 6.46
C VAL A 590 -3.43 25.01 7.19
N ASP A 591 -3.54 25.01 8.49
CA ASP A 591 -2.84 24.06 9.36
C ASP A 591 -3.68 22.84 9.76
N GLN A 592 -5.00 22.97 9.85
CA GLN A 592 -5.87 21.93 10.37
C GLN A 592 -7.29 22.10 9.87
N ALA A 593 -7.88 21.00 9.44
CA ALA A 593 -9.30 20.89 9.12
C ALA A 593 -9.96 19.86 10.05
N ASP A 594 -10.99 20.28 10.76
CA ASP A 594 -11.78 19.44 11.66
C ASP A 594 -13.24 19.44 11.22
N LEU A 595 -13.80 18.27 11.02
CA LEU A 595 -15.21 18.09 10.67
C LEU A 595 -15.92 17.24 11.72
N ALA A 596 -16.92 17.80 12.38
CA ALA A 596 -17.77 17.05 13.30
C ALA A 596 -19.04 16.57 12.60
N TYR A 597 -19.42 15.30 12.85
CA TYR A 597 -20.66 14.72 12.34
C TYR A 597 -21.34 13.86 13.39
N VAL A 598 -22.62 13.61 13.14
CA VAL A 598 -23.45 12.76 14.00
C VAL A 598 -24.07 11.68 13.12
N ALA A 599 -23.71 10.44 13.41
CA ALA A 599 -24.32 9.27 12.82
C ALA A 599 -25.56 8.86 13.63
N PRO A 600 -26.79 8.83 13.05
CA PRO A 600 -27.96 8.37 13.76
C PRO A 600 -27.82 6.88 14.12
N ASN A 601 -28.34 6.47 15.28
CA ASN A 601 -28.34 5.08 15.64
C ASN A 601 -29.14 4.24 14.62
N THR A 602 -28.56 3.12 14.16
CA THR A 602 -29.17 2.16 13.23
C THR A 602 -29.42 0.82 13.93
N PRO A 603 -30.42 0.03 13.50
CA PRO A 603 -30.62 -1.28 14.11
C PRO A 603 -29.44 -2.21 13.86
N PRO A 604 -29.00 -2.97 14.86
CA PRO A 604 -28.03 -4.02 14.65
C PRO A 604 -28.59 -5.11 13.71
N THR A 605 -27.71 -5.80 13.01
CA THR A 605 -28.05 -6.87 12.08
C THR A 605 -27.51 -8.21 12.58
N VAL A 606 -28.32 -9.28 12.50
CA VAL A 606 -27.87 -10.64 12.73
C VAL A 606 -27.68 -11.33 11.38
N ALA A 607 -26.43 -11.38 10.92
CA ALA A 607 -26.08 -11.86 9.58
C ALA A 607 -26.21 -13.39 9.48
N LYS A 608 -25.92 -14.13 10.55
CA LYS A 608 -25.90 -15.58 10.57
C LYS A 608 -26.40 -16.14 11.89
N LEU A 609 -27.18 -17.23 11.86
CA LEU A 609 -27.59 -18.01 13.01
C LEU A 609 -27.43 -19.49 12.65
N ILE A 610 -26.62 -20.20 13.44
CA ILE A 610 -26.30 -21.61 13.25
C ILE A 610 -26.71 -22.37 14.50
N VAL A 611 -27.40 -23.48 14.34
CA VAL A 611 -27.70 -24.43 15.41
C VAL A 611 -27.17 -25.79 14.98
N LYS A 612 -26.37 -26.41 15.84
CA LYS A 612 -25.76 -27.70 15.58
C LYS A 612 -25.62 -28.49 16.90
N PRO A 613 -25.54 -29.84 16.86
CA PRO A 613 -25.17 -30.62 18.01
C PRO A 613 -23.84 -30.14 18.60
N ALA A 614 -23.73 -30.09 19.91
CA ALA A 614 -22.49 -29.64 20.57
C ALA A 614 -21.35 -30.64 20.33
N ASN A 615 -21.67 -31.94 20.35
CA ASN A 615 -20.75 -33.01 20.07
C ASN A 615 -21.34 -33.96 19.02
N LYS A 616 -20.52 -34.51 18.15
CA LYS A 616 -20.93 -35.63 17.30
C LYS A 616 -20.82 -36.90 18.17
N PRO A 617 -21.93 -37.65 18.41
CA PRO A 617 -21.84 -38.83 19.22
C PRO A 617 -20.88 -39.85 18.62
N ALA A 618 -20.07 -40.49 19.44
CA ALA A 618 -19.29 -41.65 18.99
C ALA A 618 -20.25 -42.82 18.77
N PRO A 619 -20.01 -43.70 17.79
CA PRO A 619 -20.86 -44.86 17.57
C PRO A 619 -21.04 -45.68 18.88
N GLY A 620 -22.32 -45.81 19.29
CA GLY A 620 -22.69 -46.59 20.47
C GLY A 620 -22.60 -45.84 21.81
N THR A 621 -22.47 -44.52 21.81
CA THR A 621 -22.63 -43.66 22.98
C THR A 621 -23.94 -42.87 22.82
N ASP A 622 -24.63 -42.63 23.93
CA ASP A 622 -25.79 -41.76 23.92
C ASP A 622 -25.43 -40.35 23.42
N PRO A 623 -26.33 -39.70 22.66
CA PRO A 623 -26.07 -38.35 22.20
C PRO A 623 -26.00 -37.39 23.38
N ASP A 624 -25.11 -36.39 23.29
CA ASP A 624 -25.14 -35.25 24.19
C ASP A 624 -26.38 -34.41 23.84
N PRO A 625 -27.39 -34.34 24.68
CA PRO A 625 -28.66 -33.62 24.41
C PRO A 625 -28.42 -32.13 24.49
N LYS A 626 -27.40 -31.64 23.86
CA LYS A 626 -26.92 -30.26 23.87
C LYS A 626 -26.79 -29.71 22.46
N LEU A 627 -27.48 -28.64 22.18
CA LEU A 627 -27.36 -27.90 20.93
C LEU A 627 -26.51 -26.65 21.15
N GLN A 628 -25.51 -26.46 20.28
CA GLN A 628 -24.75 -25.22 20.26
C GLN A 628 -25.42 -24.25 19.30
N VAL A 629 -25.84 -23.10 19.82
CA VAL A 629 -26.40 -21.98 19.07
C VAL A 629 -25.32 -20.92 18.93
N GLN A 630 -24.99 -20.53 17.68
CA GLN A 630 -23.98 -19.51 17.37
C GLN A 630 -24.56 -18.52 16.39
N TRP A 631 -24.22 -17.26 16.53
CA TRP A 631 -24.66 -16.22 15.60
C TRP A 631 -23.53 -15.20 15.35
N GLN A 632 -23.70 -14.47 14.28
CA GLN A 632 -22.87 -13.35 13.92
C GLN A 632 -23.75 -12.11 13.80
N ALA A 633 -23.48 -11.11 14.59
CA ALA A 633 -24.18 -9.84 14.56
C ALA A 633 -23.18 -8.69 14.34
N ASN A 634 -23.66 -7.64 13.71
CA ASN A 634 -22.91 -6.42 13.45
C ASN A 634 -23.79 -5.22 13.72
N ASP A 635 -23.17 -4.15 14.19
CA ASP A 635 -23.79 -2.85 14.39
C ASP A 635 -23.02 -1.79 13.59
N ALA A 636 -23.72 -0.97 12.80
CA ALA A 636 -23.09 0.02 11.95
C ALA A 636 -22.54 1.21 12.74
N ASN A 637 -23.04 1.44 13.97
CA ASN A 637 -22.53 2.46 14.88
C ASN A 637 -21.38 1.92 15.75
N SER A 638 -21.05 0.62 15.61
CA SER A 638 -20.08 -0.09 16.46
C SER A 638 -20.49 -0.16 17.94
N ASP A 639 -21.79 -0.13 18.19
CA ASP A 639 -22.35 -0.24 19.55
C ASP A 639 -22.16 -1.66 20.12
N ARG A 640 -21.97 -1.73 21.44
CA ARG A 640 -21.87 -3.01 22.13
C ARG A 640 -23.23 -3.70 22.18
N LEU A 641 -23.27 -4.92 21.66
CA LEU A 641 -24.50 -5.68 21.54
C LEU A 641 -24.70 -6.63 22.73
N VAL A 642 -25.96 -6.75 23.16
CA VAL A 642 -26.46 -7.87 23.96
C VAL A 642 -27.51 -8.62 23.19
N TYR A 643 -27.72 -9.89 23.55
CA TYR A 643 -28.56 -10.78 22.76
C TYR A 643 -29.63 -11.44 23.64
N ASN A 644 -30.84 -11.48 23.10
CA ASN A 644 -31.90 -12.32 23.64
C ASN A 644 -32.11 -13.52 22.70
N LEU A 645 -32.19 -14.70 23.29
CA LEU A 645 -32.45 -15.94 22.61
C LEU A 645 -33.81 -16.47 23.04
N GLU A 646 -34.63 -16.78 22.07
CA GLU A 646 -35.97 -17.31 22.26
C GLU A 646 -36.18 -18.54 21.38
N TYR A 647 -37.07 -19.44 21.80
CA TYR A 647 -37.47 -20.58 21.00
C TYR A 647 -38.97 -20.64 20.82
N LYS A 648 -39.40 -21.27 19.75
CA LYS A 648 -40.82 -21.48 19.41
C LYS A 648 -41.07 -22.92 19.02
N PRO A 649 -41.94 -23.67 19.73
CA PRO A 649 -42.41 -24.98 19.28
C PRO A 649 -43.14 -24.87 17.93
N GLY A 650 -42.97 -25.82 17.03
CA GLY A 650 -43.55 -25.80 15.68
C GLY A 650 -45.08 -25.67 15.61
N LYS A 651 -45.78 -26.10 16.66
CA LYS A 651 -47.23 -25.97 16.79
C LYS A 651 -47.69 -24.71 17.51
N SER A 652 -46.79 -23.81 17.88
CA SER A 652 -47.05 -22.57 18.61
C SER A 652 -46.75 -21.34 17.78
N ASP A 653 -47.55 -20.29 17.99
CA ASP A 653 -47.29 -18.98 17.39
C ASP A 653 -46.48 -18.07 18.31
N ARG A 654 -46.17 -18.52 19.55
CA ARG A 654 -45.53 -17.73 20.56
C ARG A 654 -44.09 -18.17 20.78
N TYR A 655 -43.15 -17.19 20.77
CA TYR A 655 -41.77 -17.37 21.24
C TYR A 655 -41.70 -17.35 22.77
N LEU A 656 -40.91 -18.23 23.31
CA LEU A 656 -40.64 -18.37 24.76
C LEU A 656 -39.15 -17.97 25.01
N PRO A 657 -38.85 -17.23 26.09
CA PRO A 657 -37.50 -16.86 26.38
C PRO A 657 -36.64 -18.08 26.73
N LEU A 658 -35.46 -18.15 26.17
CA LEU A 658 -34.44 -19.16 26.47
C LEU A 658 -33.27 -18.58 27.26
N ALA A 659 -32.79 -17.41 26.83
CA ALA A 659 -31.74 -16.64 27.54
C ALA A 659 -31.87 -15.15 27.19
N GLU A 660 -31.57 -14.29 28.13
CA GLU A 660 -31.61 -12.84 27.99
C GLU A 660 -30.25 -12.22 28.33
N ASP A 661 -29.95 -11.07 27.75
CA ASP A 661 -28.76 -10.25 27.99
C ASP A 661 -27.43 -10.99 27.85
N LEU A 662 -27.36 -11.91 26.90
CA LEU A 662 -26.14 -12.61 26.56
C LEU A 662 -25.14 -11.61 25.94
N THR A 663 -23.90 -11.64 26.41
CA THR A 663 -22.82 -10.81 25.89
C THR A 663 -21.95 -11.54 24.83
N ALA A 664 -22.01 -12.87 24.85
CA ALA A 664 -21.28 -13.69 23.88
C ALA A 664 -22.22 -14.13 22.74
N PRO A 665 -21.77 -14.17 21.47
CA PRO A 665 -22.59 -14.56 20.32
C PRO A 665 -22.76 -16.09 20.22
N LYS A 666 -22.94 -16.75 21.33
CA LYS A 666 -23.13 -18.20 21.43
C LYS A 666 -23.92 -18.57 22.67
N TYR A 667 -24.64 -19.69 22.61
CA TYR A 667 -25.37 -20.28 23.71
C TYR A 667 -25.41 -21.80 23.55
N ASP A 668 -25.22 -22.50 24.67
CA ASP A 668 -25.34 -23.97 24.73
C ASP A 668 -26.69 -24.34 25.29
N TRP A 669 -27.60 -24.78 24.46
CA TRP A 669 -28.96 -25.16 24.83
C TRP A 669 -29.05 -26.61 25.27
N GLN A 670 -29.41 -26.86 26.53
CA GLN A 670 -29.65 -28.20 27.05
C GLN A 670 -31.06 -28.63 26.66
N THR A 671 -31.20 -29.64 25.81
CA THR A 671 -32.49 -30.05 25.23
C THR A 671 -33.11 -31.28 25.87
N GLN A 672 -32.41 -31.94 26.83
CA GLN A 672 -32.92 -33.17 27.45
C GLN A 672 -34.26 -33.05 28.20
N HIS A 673 -34.68 -31.83 28.54
CA HIS A 673 -35.97 -31.56 29.21
C HIS A 673 -36.92 -30.79 28.33
N VAL A 674 -36.60 -30.65 27.04
CA VAL A 674 -37.46 -30.02 26.05
C VAL A 674 -38.29 -31.12 25.40
N PRO A 675 -39.62 -30.99 25.33
CA PRO A 675 -40.43 -31.95 24.62
C PRO A 675 -39.98 -32.18 23.19
N ASP A 676 -40.08 -33.41 22.73
CA ASP A 676 -39.72 -33.77 21.37
C ASP A 676 -40.61 -33.06 20.34
N GLY A 677 -40.01 -32.68 19.21
CA GLY A 677 -40.68 -31.98 18.13
C GLY A 677 -39.83 -30.97 17.40
N TRP A 678 -40.45 -30.25 16.49
CA TRP A 678 -39.83 -29.21 15.71
C TRP A 678 -39.86 -27.87 16.42
N TYR A 679 -38.73 -27.15 16.38
CA TYR A 679 -38.52 -25.86 17.01
C TYR A 679 -37.87 -24.87 16.06
N THR A 680 -38.11 -23.58 16.26
CA THR A 680 -37.35 -22.51 15.65
C THR A 680 -36.78 -21.61 16.76
N LEU A 681 -35.56 -21.17 16.60
CA LEU A 681 -34.95 -20.19 17.50
C LEU A 681 -34.97 -18.80 16.86
N ARG A 682 -35.04 -17.78 17.71
CA ARG A 682 -34.90 -16.40 17.31
C ARG A 682 -33.79 -15.76 18.19
N VAL A 683 -32.82 -15.17 17.56
CA VAL A 683 -31.85 -14.30 18.21
C VAL A 683 -32.22 -12.87 17.90
N THR A 684 -32.29 -12.04 18.96
CA THR A 684 -32.47 -10.60 18.85
C THR A 684 -31.25 -9.91 19.44
N ALA A 685 -30.56 -9.14 18.64
CA ALA A 685 -29.46 -8.27 19.05
C ALA A 685 -30.03 -6.92 19.49
N LEU A 686 -29.51 -6.36 20.55
CA LEU A 686 -29.92 -5.08 21.16
C LEU A 686 -28.67 -4.23 21.40
N ASP A 687 -28.71 -2.95 21.02
CA ASP A 687 -27.67 -1.96 21.21
C ASP A 687 -27.82 -1.12 22.52
N LYS A 688 -28.64 -1.61 23.44
CA LYS A 688 -29.08 -0.90 24.66
C LYS A 688 -27.95 -0.53 25.64
N LEU A 689 -26.75 -1.09 25.48
CA LEU A 689 -25.64 -0.76 26.36
C LEU A 689 -25.04 0.64 26.08
N ASP A 690 -25.10 1.07 24.84
CA ASP A 690 -24.53 2.35 24.39
C ASP A 690 -25.62 3.37 24.04
N ASN A 691 -26.89 2.92 23.97
CA ASN A 691 -28.03 3.74 23.63
C ASN A 691 -29.09 3.79 24.77
N PRO A 692 -29.64 4.97 25.09
CA PRO A 692 -30.73 5.08 26.04
C PRO A 692 -32.00 4.40 25.49
N PRO A 693 -32.94 4.02 26.38
CA PRO A 693 -34.14 3.26 25.97
C PRO A 693 -34.99 3.91 24.88
N THR A 694 -34.90 5.23 24.73
CA THR A 694 -35.65 6.01 23.72
C THR A 694 -35.07 5.90 22.32
N SER A 695 -33.81 5.54 22.17
CA SER A 695 -33.07 5.45 20.91
C SER A 695 -32.46 4.07 20.64
N ALA A 696 -32.41 3.22 21.66
CA ALA A 696 -31.94 1.84 21.50
C ALA A 696 -32.80 1.08 20.47
N LYS A 697 -32.11 0.33 19.63
CA LYS A 697 -32.72 -0.43 18.53
C LYS A 697 -32.43 -1.93 18.66
N THR A 698 -33.14 -2.69 17.85
CA THR A 698 -33.02 -4.15 17.86
C THR A 698 -33.06 -4.68 16.43
N GLY A 699 -32.32 -5.77 16.20
CA GLY A 699 -32.38 -6.54 15.00
C GLY A 699 -32.32 -8.03 15.28
N GLY A 700 -32.99 -8.84 14.50
CA GLY A 700 -33.09 -10.25 14.82
C GLY A 700 -33.04 -11.17 13.62
N ARG A 701 -32.84 -12.47 13.92
CA ARG A 701 -32.85 -13.54 12.93
C ARG A 701 -33.48 -14.80 13.50
N VAL A 702 -34.19 -15.52 12.67
CA VAL A 702 -34.81 -16.81 12.97
C VAL A 702 -34.01 -17.93 12.34
N SER A 703 -33.88 -19.06 13.05
CA SER A 703 -33.20 -20.26 12.53
C SER A 703 -34.07 -21.02 11.53
N GLU A 704 -33.48 -21.90 10.76
CA GLU A 704 -34.20 -23.03 10.16
C GLU A 704 -34.84 -23.87 11.25
N PRO A 705 -35.93 -24.63 10.92
CA PRO A 705 -36.51 -25.55 11.86
C PRO A 705 -35.53 -26.63 12.35
N ILE A 706 -35.57 -26.90 13.65
CA ILE A 706 -34.68 -27.85 14.32
C ILE A 706 -35.53 -28.95 14.93
N LEU A 707 -35.19 -30.20 14.69
CA LEU A 707 -35.81 -31.32 15.38
C LEU A 707 -35.05 -31.62 16.67
N ILE A 708 -35.77 -31.53 17.79
CA ILE A 708 -35.37 -32.07 19.09
C ILE A 708 -36.06 -33.42 19.23
N ASP A 709 -35.32 -34.46 19.51
CA ASP A 709 -35.73 -35.79 19.70
C ASP A 709 -34.85 -36.45 20.75
N ASN A 710 -35.42 -36.74 21.88
CA ASN A 710 -34.80 -37.35 23.04
C ASN A 710 -35.39 -38.75 23.35
N THR A 711 -36.23 -39.26 22.44
CA THR A 711 -36.88 -40.55 22.58
C THR A 711 -36.06 -41.63 21.89
N ASP A 712 -35.81 -42.72 22.61
CA ASP A 712 -35.12 -43.88 22.05
C ASP A 712 -35.98 -44.58 21.01
N PRO A 713 -35.40 -45.03 19.89
CA PRO A 713 -36.08 -45.84 18.90
C PRO A 713 -36.53 -47.19 19.52
N ALA A 714 -37.54 -47.80 18.95
CA ALA A 714 -38.03 -49.10 19.37
C ALA A 714 -37.74 -50.16 18.30
N LEU A 715 -37.63 -51.40 18.74
CA LEU A 715 -37.61 -52.57 17.84
C LEU A 715 -38.88 -53.36 18.08
N ASP A 716 -39.82 -53.29 17.14
CA ASP A 716 -41.12 -53.97 17.24
C ASP A 716 -41.12 -55.28 16.45
N GLY A 717 -41.89 -56.25 16.96
CA GLY A 717 -42.14 -57.52 16.30
C GLY A 717 -40.87 -58.40 16.15
N LEU A 718 -39.87 -58.24 17.08
CA LEU A 718 -38.64 -59.05 17.00
C LEU A 718 -38.94 -60.57 17.10
N LYS A 719 -38.52 -61.29 16.09
CA LYS A 719 -38.66 -62.76 15.97
C LYS A 719 -37.34 -63.36 15.55
N ALA A 720 -37.08 -64.57 16.08
CA ALA A 720 -36.02 -65.44 15.62
C ALA A 720 -36.60 -66.69 15.02
N GLN A 721 -36.05 -67.11 13.92
CA GLN A 721 -36.36 -68.38 13.27
C GLN A 721 -35.06 -69.17 13.07
N VAL A 722 -34.95 -70.30 13.69
CA VAL A 722 -33.85 -71.23 13.41
C VAL A 722 -34.10 -71.93 12.08
N LEU A 723 -33.15 -71.79 11.18
CA LEU A 723 -33.21 -72.35 9.80
C LEU A 723 -32.52 -73.71 9.65
N GLY A 724 -31.79 -74.11 10.68
CA GLY A 724 -30.91 -75.30 10.64
C GLY A 724 -29.47 -74.98 10.15
N ASN A 725 -28.57 -75.93 10.30
CA ASN A 725 -27.17 -75.80 9.90
C ASN A 725 -26.45 -74.55 10.55
N GLY A 726 -26.72 -74.23 11.79
CA GLY A 726 -26.14 -73.07 12.47
C GLY A 726 -26.62 -71.72 11.99
N GLN A 727 -27.77 -71.67 11.33
CA GLN A 727 -28.35 -70.41 10.80
C GLN A 727 -29.58 -70.01 11.59
N VAL A 728 -29.62 -68.70 11.93
CA VAL A 728 -30.76 -68.02 12.56
C VAL A 728 -31.15 -66.76 11.77
N LYS A 729 -32.38 -66.70 11.36
CA LYS A 729 -32.96 -65.48 10.76
C LYS A 729 -33.66 -64.64 11.86
N LEU A 730 -33.23 -63.39 11.98
CA LEU A 730 -33.92 -62.40 12.77
C LEU A 730 -34.75 -61.50 11.89
N THR A 731 -35.93 -61.11 12.32
CA THR A 731 -36.76 -60.13 11.66
C THR A 731 -37.45 -59.22 12.71
N ALA A 732 -37.54 -57.94 12.40
CA ALA A 732 -38.18 -56.92 13.24
C ALA A 732 -38.51 -55.69 12.40
N THR A 733 -39.16 -54.71 13.02
CA THR A 733 -39.28 -53.37 12.45
C THR A 733 -38.62 -52.39 13.46
N ALA A 734 -37.65 -51.64 13.02
CA ALA A 734 -37.13 -50.54 13.81
C ALA A 734 -38.02 -49.31 13.61
N ILE A 735 -38.45 -48.71 14.69
CA ILE A 735 -39.47 -47.63 14.66
C ILE A 735 -38.99 -46.47 15.56
N ASP A 736 -39.16 -45.27 15.07
CA ASP A 736 -39.07 -44.03 15.80
C ASP A 736 -40.22 -43.09 15.47
N GLU A 737 -40.63 -42.22 16.39
CA GLU A 737 -41.79 -41.36 16.15
C GLU A 737 -41.46 -40.11 15.33
N LEU A 738 -40.22 -39.62 15.33
CA LEU A 738 -39.83 -38.32 14.82
C LEU A 738 -38.62 -38.33 13.90
N SER A 739 -37.62 -39.12 14.25
CA SER A 739 -36.38 -39.18 13.48
C SER A 739 -36.31 -40.48 12.69
N SER A 740 -35.58 -40.46 11.58
CA SER A 740 -35.38 -41.70 10.80
C SER A 740 -34.44 -42.62 11.57
N ILE A 741 -34.58 -43.92 11.37
CA ILE A 741 -33.61 -44.89 11.83
C ILE A 741 -32.29 -44.69 11.10
N GLN A 742 -31.17 -44.68 11.83
CA GLN A 742 -29.83 -44.52 11.28
C GLN A 742 -29.13 -45.87 11.08
N SER A 743 -29.33 -46.79 12.04
CA SER A 743 -28.66 -48.10 11.95
C SER A 743 -29.33 -49.13 12.88
N VAL A 744 -29.31 -50.37 12.46
CA VAL A 744 -29.53 -51.56 13.29
C VAL A 744 -28.29 -52.43 13.24
N ALA A 745 -27.82 -52.88 14.38
CA ALA A 745 -26.65 -53.74 14.48
C ALA A 745 -26.86 -54.80 15.55
N TYR A 746 -26.23 -55.94 15.44
CA TYR A 746 -26.34 -57.03 16.38
C TYR A 746 -24.97 -57.54 16.89
N SER A 747 -24.96 -58.09 18.09
CA SER A 747 -23.82 -58.81 18.63
C SER A 747 -24.26 -60.17 19.16
N ILE A 748 -23.36 -61.13 19.21
CA ILE A 748 -23.61 -62.53 19.60
C ILE A 748 -22.74 -62.85 20.81
N ASP A 749 -23.41 -63.47 21.84
CA ASP A 749 -22.72 -63.97 23.06
C ASP A 749 -21.87 -62.93 23.78
N GLY A 750 -22.28 -61.67 23.75
CA GLY A 750 -21.58 -60.60 24.43
C GLY A 750 -20.34 -60.09 23.71
N ALA A 751 -20.20 -60.31 22.41
CA ALA A 751 -19.10 -59.70 21.63
C ALA A 751 -19.12 -58.20 21.74
N GLU A 752 -17.96 -57.56 21.96
CA GLU A 752 -17.86 -56.11 22.10
C GLU A 752 -18.24 -55.35 20.84
N LEU A 753 -18.00 -55.96 19.68
CA LEU A 753 -18.26 -55.36 18.37
C LEU A 753 -19.66 -55.78 17.88
N TYR A 754 -20.52 -54.75 17.61
CA TYR A 754 -21.77 -54.91 16.92
C TYR A 754 -21.55 -55.01 15.41
N GLN A 755 -22.14 -56.02 14.78
CA GLN A 755 -22.14 -56.18 13.32
C GLN A 755 -23.28 -55.33 12.75
N ALA A 756 -22.95 -54.37 11.88
CA ALA A 756 -23.94 -53.57 11.16
C ALA A 756 -24.69 -54.42 10.16
N SER A 757 -25.99 -54.17 10.06
CA SER A 757 -26.87 -54.78 9.04
C SER A 757 -27.64 -53.70 8.34
N LEU A 758 -28.23 -54.00 7.18
CA LEU A 758 -29.04 -53.09 6.39
C LEU A 758 -30.53 -53.42 6.60
N PRO A 759 -31.43 -52.45 6.38
CA PRO A 759 -32.88 -52.70 6.33
C PRO A 759 -33.23 -53.52 5.09
N ASP A 760 -34.51 -53.97 4.99
CA ASP A 760 -34.93 -54.82 3.90
C ASP A 760 -34.82 -54.16 2.50
N ASP A 761 -34.91 -52.83 2.44
CA ASP A 761 -34.73 -52.01 1.20
C ASP A 761 -33.31 -51.47 1.02
N LEU A 762 -32.38 -51.80 1.94
CA LEU A 762 -30.97 -51.45 1.92
C LEU A 762 -30.60 -50.01 2.28
N ILE A 763 -31.58 -49.16 2.66
CA ILE A 763 -31.35 -47.72 2.98
C ILE A 763 -32.11 -47.39 4.27
N TYR A 764 -31.40 -46.81 5.26
CA TYR A 764 -32.02 -46.22 6.45
C TYR A 764 -32.40 -44.78 6.16
N ASP A 765 -33.68 -44.50 5.81
CA ASP A 765 -34.18 -43.16 5.49
C ASP A 765 -35.57 -42.83 6.08
N SER A 766 -36.18 -43.78 6.73
CA SER A 766 -37.57 -43.73 7.24
C SER A 766 -37.62 -43.83 8.77
N THR A 767 -38.69 -43.34 9.36
CA THR A 767 -39.01 -43.53 10.79
C THR A 767 -39.47 -44.93 11.14
N SER A 768 -39.72 -45.79 10.16
CA SER A 768 -40.13 -47.17 10.33
C SER A 768 -39.42 -48.06 9.27
N GLU A 769 -38.45 -48.82 9.71
CA GLU A 769 -37.56 -49.62 8.88
C GLU A 769 -37.78 -51.12 9.15
N PRO A 770 -38.40 -51.85 8.22
CA PRO A 770 -38.41 -53.32 8.25
C PRO A 770 -36.98 -53.84 8.16
N TRP A 771 -36.65 -54.74 9.06
CA TRP A 771 -35.28 -55.21 9.19
C TRP A 771 -35.22 -56.73 9.35
N GLY A 772 -34.27 -57.34 8.64
CA GLY A 772 -34.02 -58.76 8.76
C GLY A 772 -32.55 -59.07 8.51
N VAL A 773 -32.04 -60.02 9.29
CA VAL A 773 -30.66 -60.54 9.11
C VAL A 773 -30.65 -62.04 9.30
N THR A 774 -29.86 -62.74 8.47
CA THR A 774 -29.54 -64.16 8.67
C THR A 774 -28.14 -64.26 9.24
N ILE A 775 -28.04 -64.78 10.46
CA ILE A 775 -26.78 -65.07 11.16
C ILE A 775 -26.41 -66.50 10.81
N SER A 776 -25.20 -66.74 10.37
CA SER A 776 -24.66 -68.05 10.02
C SER A 776 -23.54 -68.49 10.98
N ASP A 777 -23.15 -69.77 10.91
CA ASP A 777 -22.02 -70.38 11.61
C ASP A 777 -22.14 -70.33 13.15
N LEU A 778 -23.39 -70.34 13.67
CA LEU A 778 -23.61 -70.49 15.10
C LEU A 778 -23.34 -71.95 15.53
N SER A 779 -22.67 -72.12 16.67
CA SER A 779 -22.49 -73.46 17.26
C SER A 779 -23.82 -74.00 17.80
N PRO A 780 -23.99 -75.36 17.93
CA PRO A 780 -25.11 -75.87 18.65
C PRO A 780 -25.15 -75.42 20.11
N GLY A 781 -26.34 -75.02 20.60
CA GLY A 781 -26.56 -74.52 21.96
C GLY A 781 -27.30 -73.19 22.03
N GLY A 782 -27.37 -72.64 23.22
CA GLY A 782 -28.05 -71.36 23.49
C GLY A 782 -27.15 -70.17 23.20
N HIS A 783 -27.56 -69.28 22.33
CA HIS A 783 -26.88 -68.05 22.01
C HIS A 783 -27.68 -66.86 22.46
N VAL A 784 -27.01 -65.82 23.00
CA VAL A 784 -27.56 -64.54 23.36
C VAL A 784 -27.26 -63.55 22.25
N ILE A 785 -28.32 -63.05 21.57
CA ILE A 785 -28.18 -62.06 20.52
C ILE A 785 -28.67 -60.74 21.06
N ALA A 786 -27.76 -59.75 21.10
CA ALA A 786 -28.12 -58.37 21.47
C ALA A 786 -28.26 -57.54 20.19
N ILE A 787 -29.30 -56.73 20.08
CA ILE A 787 -29.58 -55.88 18.96
C ILE A 787 -29.56 -54.42 19.44
N ARG A 788 -28.88 -53.59 18.73
CA ARG A 788 -28.81 -52.15 18.93
C ARG A 788 -29.46 -51.39 17.78
N VAL A 789 -30.36 -50.51 18.08
CA VAL A 789 -31.01 -49.60 17.12
C VAL A 789 -30.59 -48.20 17.45
N ILE A 790 -30.18 -47.42 16.46
CA ILE A 790 -29.80 -46.03 16.60
C ILE A 790 -30.64 -45.21 15.60
N ASP A 791 -31.19 -44.11 16.03
CA ASP A 791 -31.91 -43.15 15.19
C ASP A 791 -30.94 -42.06 14.61
N ALA A 792 -31.47 -41.16 13.78
CA ALA A 792 -30.71 -40.08 13.15
C ALA A 792 -30.29 -38.97 14.15
N LYS A 793 -30.80 -38.97 15.37
CA LYS A 793 -30.35 -38.08 16.43
C LYS A 793 -29.34 -38.73 17.38
N GLY A 794 -29.16 -40.05 17.25
CA GLY A 794 -28.18 -40.83 18.00
C GLY A 794 -28.79 -41.51 19.24
N ASN A 795 -30.13 -41.37 19.50
CA ASN A 795 -30.77 -42.08 20.59
C ASN A 795 -30.69 -43.59 20.31
N THR A 796 -30.47 -44.38 21.36
CA THR A 796 -30.04 -45.77 21.20
C THR A 796 -30.87 -46.71 22.08
N ALA A 797 -31.49 -47.69 21.45
CA ALA A 797 -32.20 -48.76 22.15
C ALA A 797 -31.50 -50.11 21.98
N TYR A 798 -31.61 -50.92 23.00
CA TYR A 798 -31.07 -52.26 23.03
C TYR A 798 -32.18 -53.29 23.25
N ARG A 799 -32.16 -54.40 22.56
CA ARG A 799 -33.02 -55.58 22.76
C ARG A 799 -32.15 -56.81 22.72
N GLN A 800 -32.51 -57.81 23.47
CA GLN A 800 -31.84 -59.08 23.43
C GLN A 800 -32.83 -60.27 23.33
N LEU A 801 -32.40 -61.31 22.76
CA LEU A 801 -33.12 -62.55 22.72
C LEU A 801 -32.16 -63.75 22.87
N ILE A 802 -32.75 -64.88 23.36
CA ILE A 802 -32.01 -66.12 23.46
C ILE A 802 -32.52 -67.07 22.40
N VAL A 803 -31.67 -67.73 21.67
CA VAL A 803 -31.98 -68.66 20.59
C VAL A 803 -31.21 -69.93 20.81
N ASP A 804 -31.92 -71.03 20.88
CA ASP A 804 -31.30 -72.37 20.94
C ASP A 804 -31.12 -72.89 19.50
N VAL A 805 -29.90 -73.12 19.15
CA VAL A 805 -29.50 -73.66 17.85
C VAL A 805 -29.22 -75.19 18.01
N GLU A 806 -29.97 -75.99 17.20
CA GLU A 806 -29.81 -77.47 17.22
C GLU A 806 -28.55 -77.93 16.48
#